data_0b2354691350e4ee338ffbf0827ca36e
#
_entry.id   0b2354691350e4ee338ffbf0827ca36e
#
_cell.length_a   1.000
_cell.length_b   1.000
_cell.length_c   1.000
_cell.angle_alpha   90.00
_cell.angle_beta   90.00
_cell.angle_gamma   90.00
#
_symmetry.space_group_name_H-M   'P 1'
#
loop_
_entity.id
_entity.type
_entity.pdbx_description
1 polymer ?
#
loop_
_entity_poly.entity_id
_entity_poly.type
_entity_poly.pdbx_seq_one_letter_code
_entity_poly.pdbx_strand_id
1 'polypeptide(L)'
;MQTQPHITYRVNLEGEFDLLQEFEALIPGTLVYGKRAYGRRLRLKNASFEQKEEMITCEIYAPLHAAWLVEASLVHNSLDYSYSAKDIDGITGWSDEETKRKTLTDTGRELTTQAINKGELREHVLEIATPYQFMGVTWAQDRPWSMNVWACGSGKTLGAIMAALGRSGSILVVCPAKARHVWWSQIQEYTHLKPYRVRPTSERRKSHQTFEDYLDECARERRRPFVVIGAEALADNISIAKELSPKILIIDEIHTHGSRKRWTAIQESDGSVSFERRKTAASTRANSAVDRENRAVAAMDLSRLHSIDLRIGLTATPLDDGRPRRLWSQLDLLTPGGFSHSYSNFAHRYCAARPGQYGGLDDTGASNLGELKARCSFLVHEVPYSESHAALPDTRVQVVYLSSTELNRAERWSDDHTFGQAMRGFVREARVNPLARERVVEARLSEACSRKRKYVVAEALEGLKGGGKVVIFTARRRETELWEHDLRRALKRGDEALGEVPVWMAHGGVPESERDTMVDAFRESKGPCCLVATGQSVGTGVDGMQTADLAIFAMLPWKPGDFVQWKGRFDRLGGSATLLKVVVAQGTYDERVVEILVDKFGPIESFLKADELDGLGDKLLGMEDQGALVSSIISKLEVT
;
A
#
# COMPACT_ATOMS: atom_id res chain seq x y z
N MET A 1 31.91 10.14 22.67
CA MET A 1 31.42 9.97 21.29
C MET A 1 30.71 8.62 21.25
N GLN A 2 29.39 8.65 21.31
CA GLN A 2 28.60 7.43 21.06
C GLN A 2 28.82 7.06 19.61
N THR A 3 29.37 5.89 19.38
CA THR A 3 29.56 5.36 18.03
C THR A 3 28.17 5.09 17.43
N GLN A 4 27.83 5.83 16.38
CA GLN A 4 26.61 5.52 15.61
C GLN A 4 26.67 4.07 15.13
N PRO A 5 25.53 3.38 15.09
CA PRO A 5 25.46 2.01 14.63
C PRO A 5 25.91 1.90 13.16
N HIS A 6 26.75 0.91 12.87
CA HIS A 6 27.37 0.71 11.56
C HIS A 6 27.20 -0.74 11.11
N ILE A 7 27.06 -0.96 9.80
CA ILE A 7 27.23 -2.27 9.17
C ILE A 7 28.61 -2.33 8.53
N THR A 8 29.30 -3.45 8.71
CA THR A 8 30.61 -3.69 8.10
C THR A 8 30.44 -4.59 6.89
N TYR A 9 30.78 -4.09 5.72
CA TYR A 9 30.89 -4.86 4.49
C TYR A 9 32.35 -5.22 4.24
N ARG A 10 32.61 -6.48 3.87
CA ARG A 10 33.89 -6.92 3.35
C ARG A 10 33.79 -7.14 1.87
N VAL A 11 34.59 -6.42 1.11
CA VAL A 11 34.57 -6.39 -0.34
C VAL A 11 35.94 -6.79 -0.85
N ASN A 12 35.95 -7.70 -1.81
CA ASN A 12 37.16 -8.04 -2.55
C ASN A 12 37.21 -7.21 -3.83
N LEU A 13 38.25 -6.41 -3.98
CA LEU A 13 38.44 -5.52 -5.11
C LEU A 13 39.64 -5.97 -5.95
N GLU A 14 39.40 -6.15 -7.23
CA GLU A 14 40.43 -6.26 -8.24
C GLU A 14 40.57 -4.91 -8.96
N GLY A 15 41.56 -4.11 -8.56
CA GLY A 15 42.06 -3.02 -9.39
C GLY A 15 41.30 -1.70 -9.49
N GLU A 16 40.13 -1.48 -8.87
CA GLU A 16 39.33 -0.25 -9.00
C GLU A 16 39.17 0.49 -7.67
N PHE A 17 40.02 1.48 -7.42
CA PHE A 17 40.01 2.30 -6.20
C PHE A 17 39.08 3.51 -6.29
N ASP A 18 38.73 4.00 -7.47
CA ASP A 18 37.97 5.22 -7.67
C ASP A 18 36.53 5.11 -7.12
N LEU A 19 35.95 3.93 -7.17
CA LEU A 19 34.63 3.62 -6.62
C LEU A 19 34.51 3.89 -5.11
N LEU A 20 35.60 3.70 -4.34
CA LEU A 20 35.56 3.89 -2.90
C LEU A 20 35.61 5.36 -2.49
N GLN A 21 36.18 6.22 -3.30
CA GLN A 21 36.14 7.67 -3.10
C GLN A 21 34.75 8.24 -3.39
N GLU A 22 34.01 7.67 -4.35
CA GLU A 22 32.62 8.03 -4.60
C GLU A 22 31.71 7.67 -3.42
N PHE A 23 31.97 6.57 -2.71
CA PHE A 23 31.21 6.19 -1.51
C PHE A 23 31.37 7.19 -0.36
N GLU A 24 32.59 7.66 -0.08
CA GLU A 24 32.83 8.67 0.95
C GLU A 24 32.16 10.03 0.61
N ALA A 25 32.05 10.36 -0.67
CA ALA A 25 31.40 11.58 -1.14
C ALA A 25 29.88 11.50 -1.11
N LEU A 26 29.31 10.34 -1.43
CA LEU A 26 27.87 10.11 -1.50
C LEU A 26 27.21 9.84 -0.14
N ILE A 27 27.94 9.30 0.82
CA ILE A 27 27.41 8.86 2.11
C ILE A 27 28.24 9.47 3.26
N PRO A 28 27.85 10.62 3.79
CA PRO A 28 28.52 11.22 4.93
C PRO A 28 28.58 10.25 6.12
N GLY A 29 29.77 10.04 6.66
CA GLY A 29 30.02 9.15 7.79
C GLY A 29 30.41 7.72 7.44
N THR A 30 30.52 7.38 6.15
CA THR A 30 31.09 6.10 5.71
C THR A 30 32.61 6.13 5.89
N LEU A 31 33.15 5.08 6.52
CA LEU A 31 34.59 4.90 6.68
C LEU A 31 35.02 3.65 5.92
N VAL A 32 36.00 3.79 5.04
CA VAL A 32 36.55 2.68 4.25
C VAL A 32 37.94 2.32 4.76
N TYR A 33 38.17 1.05 5.07
CA TYR A 33 39.44 0.52 5.48
C TYR A 33 39.86 -0.59 4.52
N GLY A 34 41.07 -0.52 3.94
CA GLY A 34 41.64 -1.56 3.11
C GLY A 34 42.60 -2.43 3.88
N LYS A 35 42.57 -3.75 3.65
CA LYS A 35 43.60 -4.70 4.04
C LYS A 35 44.31 -5.19 2.78
N ARG A 36 45.64 -4.99 2.71
CA ARG A 36 46.47 -5.74 1.75
C ARG A 36 46.53 -7.20 2.14
N ALA A 37 46.66 -8.10 1.17
CA ALA A 37 46.86 -9.55 1.38
C ALA A 37 48.02 -9.90 2.32
N TYR A 38 48.87 -8.96 2.68
CA TYR A 38 50.05 -9.11 3.58
C TYR A 38 49.92 -8.36 4.92
N GLY A 39 48.72 -8.18 5.46
CA GLY A 39 48.60 -7.92 6.92
C GLY A 39 48.71 -6.46 7.39
N ARG A 40 48.77 -5.45 6.55
CA ARG A 40 48.69 -4.03 6.97
C ARG A 40 47.33 -3.43 6.73
N ARG A 41 46.70 -2.88 7.79
CA ARG A 41 45.51 -2.04 7.68
C ARG A 41 45.87 -0.66 7.12
N LEU A 42 45.35 -0.31 5.96
CA LEU A 42 45.47 1.02 5.38
C LEU A 42 44.15 1.79 5.62
N ARG A 43 44.27 2.97 6.20
CA ARG A 43 43.15 3.92 6.32
C ARG A 43 43.11 4.72 5.03
N LEU A 44 42.07 4.51 4.22
CA LEU A 44 41.87 5.24 2.98
C LEU A 44 41.19 6.57 3.29
N LYS A 45 41.97 7.52 3.83
CA LYS A 45 41.58 8.92 3.87
C LYS A 45 42.47 9.63 2.84
N ASN A 46 41.91 10.01 1.69
CA ASN A 46 42.57 10.81 0.65
C ASN A 46 43.89 10.22 0.09
N ALA A 47 43.90 8.97 -0.30
CA ALA A 47 45.10 8.39 -0.94
C ALA A 47 44.77 7.97 -2.38
N SER A 48 45.41 8.64 -3.34
CA SER A 48 45.57 8.13 -4.70
C SER A 48 46.53 6.94 -4.70
N PHE A 49 46.09 5.77 -5.16
CA PHE A 49 46.94 4.61 -5.34
C PHE A 49 47.05 4.26 -6.81
N GLU A 50 48.24 4.39 -7.37
CA GLU A 50 48.64 3.66 -8.58
C GLU A 50 49.27 2.33 -8.15
N GLN A 51 48.52 1.22 -8.23
CA GLN A 51 49.08 -0.11 -8.23
C GLN A 51 48.14 -1.11 -8.90
N LYS A 52 48.58 -1.64 -10.02
CA LYS A 52 48.01 -2.79 -10.73
C LYS A 52 48.49 -4.07 -10.08
N GLU A 53 47.59 -5.06 -9.88
CA GLU A 53 47.85 -6.48 -9.59
C GLU A 53 47.86 -6.98 -8.13
N GLU A 54 47.12 -6.42 -7.17
CA GLU A 54 46.86 -7.12 -5.91
C GLU A 54 45.38 -7.04 -5.51
N MET A 55 44.79 -8.18 -5.18
CA MET A 55 43.47 -8.25 -4.55
C MET A 55 43.48 -7.52 -3.22
N ILE A 56 42.64 -6.57 -3.03
CA ILE A 56 42.47 -5.81 -1.78
C ILE A 56 41.13 -6.14 -1.17
N THR A 57 41.16 -6.64 0.07
CA THR A 57 39.95 -6.75 0.86
C THR A 57 39.71 -5.42 1.58
N CYS A 58 38.59 -4.75 1.25
CA CYS A 58 38.16 -3.53 1.90
C CYS A 58 37.06 -3.82 2.92
N GLU A 59 37.15 -3.17 4.07
CA GLU A 59 36.06 -3.12 5.03
C GLU A 59 35.40 -1.74 4.95
N ILE A 60 34.10 -1.70 4.57
CA ILE A 60 33.32 -0.49 4.48
C ILE A 60 32.39 -0.42 5.68
N TYR A 61 32.58 0.58 6.53
CA TYR A 61 31.72 0.86 7.67
C TYR A 61 30.67 1.87 7.25
N ALA A 62 29.46 1.44 7.01
CA ALA A 62 28.35 2.33 6.63
C ALA A 62 27.44 2.58 7.83
N PRO A 63 27.01 3.83 8.07
CA PRO A 63 25.92 4.09 9.01
C PRO A 63 24.71 3.22 8.66
N LEU A 64 24.01 2.69 9.66
CA LEU A 64 22.91 1.75 9.44
C LEU A 64 21.89 2.26 8.42
N HIS A 65 21.56 3.55 8.50
CA HIS A 65 20.61 4.20 7.61
C HIS A 65 21.10 4.32 6.15
N ALA A 66 22.40 4.18 5.91
CA ALA A 66 23.03 4.30 4.58
C ALA A 66 23.63 2.96 4.08
N ALA A 67 23.58 1.92 4.90
CA ALA A 67 24.17 0.62 4.58
C ALA A 67 23.65 0.04 3.26
N TRP A 68 22.36 0.20 2.98
CA TRP A 68 21.73 -0.24 1.74
C TRP A 68 22.24 0.51 0.49
N LEU A 69 22.67 1.78 0.60
CA LEU A 69 23.32 2.51 -0.50
C LEU A 69 24.65 1.87 -0.87
N VAL A 70 25.44 1.51 0.15
CA VAL A 70 26.71 0.80 -0.06
C VAL A 70 26.43 -0.53 -0.75
N GLU A 71 25.49 -1.31 -0.24
CA GLU A 71 25.15 -2.61 -0.80
C GLU A 71 24.63 -2.50 -2.24
N ALA A 72 23.73 -1.54 -2.51
CA ALA A 72 23.22 -1.31 -3.85
C ALA A 72 24.35 -0.96 -4.84
N SER A 73 25.33 -0.18 -4.42
CA SER A 73 26.48 0.18 -5.25
C SER A 73 27.44 -1.01 -5.44
N LEU A 74 27.64 -1.83 -4.42
CA LEU A 74 28.45 -3.05 -4.54
C LEU A 74 27.82 -4.01 -5.55
N VAL A 75 26.50 -4.21 -5.48
CA VAL A 75 25.75 -5.03 -6.45
C VAL A 75 25.79 -4.43 -7.85
N HIS A 76 25.64 -3.11 -7.96
CA HIS A 76 25.66 -2.43 -9.26
C HIS A 76 27.00 -2.62 -9.99
N ASN A 77 28.09 -2.59 -9.24
CA ASN A 77 29.43 -2.75 -9.78
C ASN A 77 29.86 -4.22 -9.85
N SER A 78 28.95 -5.17 -9.62
CA SER A 78 29.23 -6.60 -9.66
C SER A 78 30.38 -7.05 -8.71
N LEU A 79 30.55 -6.33 -7.60
CA LEU A 79 31.57 -6.62 -6.62
C LEU A 79 31.13 -7.76 -5.70
N ASP A 80 32.04 -8.68 -5.43
CA ASP A 80 31.83 -9.74 -4.46
C ASP A 80 32.00 -9.18 -3.04
N TYR A 81 30.99 -9.37 -2.20
CA TYR A 81 30.98 -8.84 -0.84
C TYR A 81 30.31 -9.78 0.15
N SER A 82 30.73 -9.68 1.39
CA SER A 82 30.09 -10.27 2.54
C SER A 82 29.83 -9.20 3.60
N TYR A 83 28.79 -9.37 4.40
CA TYR A 83 28.53 -8.49 5.55
C TYR A 83 28.44 -9.29 6.84
N SER A 84 28.78 -8.64 7.95
CA SER A 84 28.71 -9.26 9.27
C SER A 84 27.40 -8.89 9.95
N ALA A 85 26.53 -9.88 10.15
CA ALA A 85 25.28 -9.71 10.89
C ALA A 85 25.49 -9.43 12.39
N LYS A 86 26.67 -9.76 12.93
CA LYS A 86 27.02 -9.46 14.32
C LYS A 86 27.03 -7.96 14.63
N ASP A 87 27.30 -7.15 13.63
CA ASP A 87 27.29 -5.69 13.79
C ASP A 87 25.86 -5.14 13.85
N ILE A 88 24.87 -5.88 13.37
CA ILE A 88 23.44 -5.55 13.48
C ILE A 88 22.95 -5.85 14.91
N ASP A 89 23.34 -6.98 15.48
CA ASP A 89 22.99 -7.35 16.86
C ASP A 89 23.70 -6.44 17.90
N GLY A 90 24.91 -5.97 17.61
CA GLY A 90 25.65 -5.00 18.44
C GLY A 90 25.07 -3.58 18.42
N ILE A 91 24.25 -3.25 17.41
CA ILE A 91 23.55 -2.00 17.27
C ILE A 91 22.34 -1.93 18.21
N THR A 92 21.79 -3.06 18.55
CA THR A 92 20.65 -3.18 19.44
C THR A 92 21.06 -3.18 20.90
N GLY A 93 22.11 -2.60 21.39
CA GLY A 93 22.55 -2.54 22.82
C GLY A 93 21.44 -2.49 23.89
N TRP A 94 20.26 -2.93 23.50
CA TRP A 94 19.04 -3.12 24.25
C TRP A 94 19.05 -4.52 24.84
N SER A 95 18.97 -4.62 26.12
CA SER A 95 18.99 -5.88 26.86
C SER A 95 17.81 -6.78 26.50
N ASP A 96 16.72 -6.20 25.99
CA ASP A 96 15.50 -6.89 25.58
C ASP A 96 14.63 -5.99 24.66
N GLU A 97 13.71 -6.59 23.94
CA GLU A 97 12.80 -5.91 23.01
C GLU A 97 11.82 -4.99 23.75
N GLU A 98 11.42 -5.31 24.97
CA GLU A 98 10.50 -4.51 25.78
C GLU A 98 11.14 -3.17 26.19
N THR A 99 12.38 -3.20 26.67
CA THR A 99 13.16 -1.98 27.01
C THR A 99 13.33 -1.10 25.79
N LYS A 100 13.64 -1.69 24.64
CA LYS A 100 13.74 -0.98 23.36
C LYS A 100 12.43 -0.27 23.00
N ARG A 101 11.32 -0.99 23.02
CA ARG A 101 9.99 -0.45 22.70
C ARG A 101 9.62 0.69 23.65
N LYS A 102 9.85 0.52 24.94
CA LYS A 102 9.59 1.56 25.95
C LYS A 102 10.40 2.83 25.66
N THR A 103 11.69 2.71 25.42
CA THR A 103 12.55 3.87 25.14
C THR A 103 12.15 4.59 23.86
N LEU A 104 11.82 3.85 22.79
CA LEU A 104 11.34 4.46 21.55
C LEU A 104 10.01 5.18 21.74
N THR A 105 9.12 4.64 22.56
CA THR A 105 7.83 5.25 22.90
C THR A 105 8.03 6.53 23.71
N ASP A 106 8.86 6.49 24.75
CA ASP A 106 9.12 7.65 25.62
C ASP A 106 9.77 8.79 24.83
N THR A 107 10.77 8.49 24.02
CA THR A 107 11.41 9.47 23.11
C THR A 107 10.40 10.09 22.14
N GLY A 108 9.54 9.28 21.53
CA GLY A 108 8.50 9.77 20.63
C GLY A 108 7.47 10.65 21.32
N ARG A 109 7.13 10.33 22.57
CA ARG A 109 6.25 11.16 23.41
C ARG A 109 6.91 12.50 23.73
N GLU A 110 8.19 12.53 24.04
CA GLU A 110 8.95 13.76 24.25
C GLU A 110 8.97 14.66 23.01
N LEU A 111 9.27 14.08 21.84
CA LEU A 111 9.26 14.80 20.56
C LEU A 111 7.87 15.37 20.24
N THR A 112 6.82 14.61 20.53
CA THR A 112 5.42 15.06 20.37
C THR A 112 5.12 16.22 21.31
N THR A 113 5.55 16.14 22.58
CA THR A 113 5.42 17.22 23.57
C THR A 113 6.16 18.46 23.12
N GLN A 114 7.34 18.33 22.51
CA GLN A 114 8.06 19.50 21.95
C GLN A 114 7.27 20.17 20.82
N ALA A 115 6.57 19.41 19.96
CA ALA A 115 5.71 19.96 18.91
C ALA A 115 4.49 20.70 19.50
N ILE A 116 3.92 20.21 20.60
CA ILE A 116 2.87 20.89 21.37
C ILE A 116 3.39 22.20 21.95
N ASN A 117 4.53 22.18 22.60
CA ASN A 117 5.15 23.37 23.21
C ASN A 117 5.51 24.44 22.18
N LYS A 118 5.76 24.06 20.92
CA LYS A 118 5.92 25.00 19.79
C LYS A 118 4.60 25.57 19.27
N GLY A 119 3.45 25.14 19.79
CA GLY A 119 2.12 25.56 19.35
C GLY A 119 1.73 25.00 17.97
N GLU A 120 2.32 23.91 17.54
CA GLU A 120 2.01 23.29 16.23
C GLU A 120 1.00 22.15 16.37
N LEU A 121 1.11 21.33 17.43
CA LEU A 121 0.26 20.18 17.71
C LEU A 121 -0.65 20.48 18.91
N ARG A 122 -1.84 19.90 18.94
CA ARG A 122 -2.79 20.06 20.05
C ARG A 122 -2.52 19.07 21.17
N GLU A 123 -2.77 19.49 22.42
CA GLU A 123 -2.46 18.71 23.63
C GLU A 123 -3.16 17.35 23.69
N HIS A 124 -4.44 17.28 23.27
CA HIS A 124 -5.21 16.04 23.32
C HIS A 124 -4.59 14.88 22.51
N VAL A 125 -3.66 15.17 21.60
CA VAL A 125 -2.93 14.15 20.85
C VAL A 125 -2.12 13.23 21.78
N LEU A 126 -1.62 13.72 22.90
CA LEU A 126 -0.91 12.88 23.88
C LEU A 126 -1.81 11.81 24.53
N GLU A 127 -3.11 12.08 24.60
CA GLU A 127 -4.11 11.18 25.21
C GLU A 127 -4.59 10.11 24.23
N ILE A 128 -4.72 10.47 22.95
CA ILE A 128 -5.27 9.58 21.93
C ILE A 128 -4.21 8.77 21.18
N ALA A 129 -2.95 9.24 21.16
CA ALA A 129 -1.89 8.57 20.43
C ALA A 129 -1.46 7.27 21.11
N THR A 130 -1.28 6.24 20.31
CA THR A 130 -0.87 4.91 20.77
C THR A 130 0.65 4.78 20.92
N PRO A 131 1.14 3.80 21.71
CA PRO A 131 2.58 3.57 21.87
C PRO A 131 3.32 3.37 20.54
N TYR A 132 2.75 2.61 19.60
CA TYR A 132 3.38 2.39 18.29
C TYR A 132 3.43 3.65 17.42
N GLN A 133 2.48 4.58 17.60
CA GLN A 133 2.55 5.88 16.91
C GLN A 133 3.70 6.72 17.44
N PHE A 134 3.93 6.77 18.76
CA PHE A 134 5.11 7.41 19.33
C PHE A 134 6.42 6.75 18.87
N MET A 135 6.48 5.41 18.82
CA MET A 135 7.63 4.71 18.23
C MET A 135 7.87 5.13 16.78
N GLY A 136 6.80 5.27 15.98
CA GLY A 136 6.87 5.76 14.61
C GLY A 136 7.43 7.18 14.48
N VAL A 137 7.14 8.06 15.45
CA VAL A 137 7.73 9.41 15.53
C VAL A 137 9.24 9.30 15.71
N THR A 138 9.69 8.54 16.72
CA THR A 138 11.12 8.33 16.97
C THR A 138 11.81 7.72 15.76
N TRP A 139 11.18 6.70 15.16
CA TRP A 139 11.69 6.03 13.96
C TRP A 139 11.96 7.00 12.82
N ALA A 140 11.08 7.96 12.57
CA ALA A 140 11.21 8.95 11.51
C ALA A 140 12.20 10.07 11.84
N GLN A 141 12.54 10.31 13.13
CA GLN A 141 13.49 11.37 13.52
C GLN A 141 14.93 11.00 13.22
N ASP A 142 15.29 9.73 13.37
CA ASP A 142 16.68 9.28 13.21
C ASP A 142 17.07 9.00 11.76
N ARG A 143 16.11 9.12 10.82
CA ARG A 143 16.28 8.69 9.44
C ARG A 143 15.73 9.73 8.46
N PRO A 144 16.33 9.87 7.26
CA PRO A 144 15.76 10.68 6.20
C PRO A 144 14.59 10.00 5.47
N TRP A 145 14.30 8.72 5.81
CA TRP A 145 13.25 7.92 5.19
C TRP A 145 12.53 7.04 6.20
N SER A 146 11.24 6.88 6.02
CA SER A 146 10.41 5.97 6.80
C SER A 146 9.31 5.39 5.92
N MET A 147 9.09 4.10 6.01
CA MET A 147 7.94 3.43 5.44
C MET A 147 7.11 2.83 6.57
N ASN A 148 5.98 3.46 6.87
CA ASN A 148 5.09 2.98 7.91
C ASN A 148 4.13 1.94 7.33
N VAL A 149 4.42 0.68 7.64
CA VAL A 149 3.60 -0.46 7.24
C VAL A 149 2.75 -0.86 8.44
N TRP A 150 1.63 -0.16 8.60
CA TRP A 150 0.68 -0.35 9.69
C TRP A 150 -0.66 -0.81 9.12
N ALA A 151 -1.39 -1.63 9.86
CA ALA A 151 -2.68 -2.12 9.42
C ALA A 151 -3.68 -1.01 9.06
N CYS A 152 -4.72 -1.34 8.30
CA CYS A 152 -5.79 -0.41 8.00
C CYS A 152 -6.49 0.03 9.29
N GLY A 153 -6.84 1.30 9.44
CA GLY A 153 -7.51 1.78 10.67
C GLY A 153 -6.58 2.11 11.84
N SER A 154 -5.28 1.82 11.77
CA SER A 154 -4.29 2.03 12.84
C SER A 154 -3.92 3.51 13.13
N GLY A 155 -4.51 4.48 12.45
CA GLY A 155 -4.17 5.89 12.65
C GLY A 155 -2.85 6.32 12.00
N LYS A 156 -2.47 5.73 10.86
CA LYS A 156 -1.26 6.10 10.08
C LYS A 156 -1.15 7.60 9.84
N THR A 157 -2.27 8.27 9.55
CA THR A 157 -2.33 9.71 9.27
C THR A 157 -1.88 10.53 10.46
N LEU A 158 -2.41 10.24 11.66
CA LEU A 158 -1.99 10.90 12.91
C LEU A 158 -0.49 10.65 13.17
N GLY A 159 -0.03 9.40 13.08
CA GLY A 159 1.38 9.07 13.27
C GLY A 159 2.31 9.82 12.31
N ALA A 160 1.90 10.00 11.04
CA ALA A 160 2.67 10.77 10.05
C ALA A 160 2.65 12.28 10.35
N ILE A 161 1.52 12.84 10.79
CA ILE A 161 1.43 14.25 11.23
C ILE A 161 2.38 14.49 12.41
N MET A 162 2.34 13.65 13.43
CA MET A 162 3.22 13.73 14.60
C MET A 162 4.69 13.66 14.18
N ALA A 163 5.05 12.69 13.35
CA ALA A 163 6.43 12.52 12.85
C ALA A 163 6.91 13.72 12.05
N ALA A 164 6.06 14.30 11.19
CA ALA A 164 6.38 15.48 10.41
C ALA A 164 6.58 16.72 11.30
N LEU A 165 5.78 16.88 12.34
CA LEU A 165 5.88 18.02 13.27
C LEU A 165 7.07 17.90 14.21
N GLY A 166 7.64 16.73 14.39
CA GLY A 166 8.92 16.55 15.09
C GLY A 166 10.11 17.21 14.37
N ARG A 167 10.01 17.50 13.07
CA ARG A 167 11.05 18.20 12.28
C ARG A 167 10.58 19.58 11.85
N SER A 168 11.52 20.44 11.45
CA SER A 168 11.22 21.79 10.95
C SER A 168 11.04 21.81 9.43
N GLY A 169 10.37 22.85 8.92
CA GLY A 169 10.22 23.13 7.49
C GLY A 169 8.83 22.82 6.93
N SER A 170 8.63 23.13 5.66
CA SER A 170 7.37 22.94 4.94
C SER A 170 7.04 21.48 4.73
N ILE A 171 5.75 21.14 4.80
CA ILE A 171 5.24 19.77 4.70
C ILE A 171 4.38 19.64 3.44
N LEU A 172 4.66 18.62 2.65
CA LEU A 172 3.84 18.24 1.49
C LEU A 172 3.31 16.82 1.68
N VAL A 173 2.00 16.67 1.59
CA VAL A 173 1.31 15.37 1.57
C VAL A 173 0.81 15.10 0.16
N VAL A 174 1.18 13.94 -0.37
CA VAL A 174 0.63 13.35 -1.60
C VAL A 174 -0.24 12.17 -1.18
N CYS A 175 -1.54 12.25 -1.43
CA CYS A 175 -2.49 11.21 -1.02
C CYS A 175 -3.47 10.88 -2.15
N PRO A 176 -4.19 9.76 -2.11
CA PRO A 176 -5.31 9.52 -3.02
C PRO A 176 -6.32 10.67 -2.99
N ALA A 177 -6.93 11.00 -4.14
CA ALA A 177 -7.87 12.13 -4.23
C ALA A 177 -8.98 12.06 -3.16
N LYS A 178 -9.49 10.87 -2.89
CA LYS A 178 -10.51 10.61 -1.87
C LYS A 178 -10.03 10.87 -0.43
N ALA A 179 -8.74 10.70 -0.16
CA ALA A 179 -8.17 10.91 1.18
C ALA A 179 -7.85 12.38 1.47
N ARG A 180 -7.91 13.29 0.47
CA ARG A 180 -7.58 14.72 0.66
C ARG A 180 -8.41 15.39 1.74
N HIS A 181 -9.71 15.07 1.82
CA HIS A 181 -10.58 15.64 2.84
C HIS A 181 -10.21 15.13 4.23
N VAL A 182 -9.95 13.83 4.36
CA VAL A 182 -9.54 13.20 5.62
C VAL A 182 -8.22 13.81 6.12
N TRP A 183 -7.22 13.95 5.26
CA TRP A 183 -5.97 14.63 5.61
C TRP A 183 -6.21 16.07 6.06
N TRP A 184 -7.01 16.81 5.31
CA TRP A 184 -7.30 18.20 5.61
C TRP A 184 -8.03 18.35 6.96
N SER A 185 -9.06 17.54 7.25
CA SER A 185 -9.79 17.56 8.51
C SER A 185 -8.91 17.14 9.70
N GLN A 186 -8.12 16.08 9.55
CA GLN A 186 -7.23 15.61 10.63
C GLN A 186 -6.10 16.60 10.93
N ILE A 187 -5.55 17.29 9.94
CA ILE A 187 -4.58 18.36 10.20
C ILE A 187 -5.23 19.47 11.04
N GLN A 188 -6.46 19.87 10.74
CA GLN A 188 -7.18 20.88 11.52
C GLN A 188 -7.56 20.38 12.92
N GLU A 189 -7.90 19.10 13.06
CA GLU A 189 -8.27 18.48 14.33
C GLU A 189 -7.08 18.36 15.29
N TYR A 190 -5.92 17.91 14.77
CA TYR A 190 -4.77 17.58 15.63
C TYR A 190 -3.74 18.70 15.73
N THR A 191 -3.79 19.70 14.84
CA THR A 191 -2.79 20.77 14.81
C THR A 191 -3.42 22.16 14.93
N HIS A 192 -2.58 23.17 15.20
CA HIS A 192 -2.94 24.57 15.07
C HIS A 192 -2.62 25.15 13.68
N LEU A 193 -2.16 24.31 12.75
CA LEU A 193 -1.79 24.72 11.42
C LEU A 193 -3.05 24.82 10.52
N LYS A 194 -2.98 25.72 9.54
CA LYS A 194 -3.99 25.81 8.48
C LYS A 194 -3.42 25.12 7.23
N PRO A 195 -3.96 23.96 6.81
CA PRO A 195 -3.47 23.30 5.62
C PRO A 195 -3.97 23.99 4.34
N TYR A 196 -3.15 23.93 3.28
CA TYR A 196 -3.57 24.31 1.93
C TYR A 196 -3.95 23.05 1.15
N ARG A 197 -5.19 23.01 0.65
CA ARG A 197 -5.67 21.91 -0.19
C ARG A 197 -5.57 22.30 -1.66
N VAL A 198 -4.69 21.64 -2.41
CA VAL A 198 -4.61 21.83 -3.86
C VAL A 198 -5.86 21.25 -4.52
N ARG A 199 -6.64 22.12 -5.16
CA ARG A 199 -7.87 21.74 -5.85
C ARG A 199 -7.61 21.39 -7.30
N PRO A 200 -8.29 20.39 -7.88
CA PRO A 200 -8.29 20.17 -9.32
C PRO A 200 -8.68 21.44 -10.08
N THR A 201 -8.20 21.59 -11.29
CA THR A 201 -8.50 22.78 -12.11
C THR A 201 -10.01 22.98 -12.32
N SER A 202 -10.76 21.89 -12.42
CA SER A 202 -12.23 21.88 -12.53
C SER A 202 -12.97 22.42 -11.30
N GLU A 203 -12.35 22.37 -10.11
CA GLU A 203 -12.94 22.83 -8.84
C GLU A 203 -12.48 24.24 -8.44
N ARG A 204 -11.57 24.87 -9.21
CA ARG A 204 -11.04 26.20 -8.88
C ARG A 204 -12.08 27.29 -9.17
N ARG A 205 -12.42 28.06 -8.15
CA ARG A 205 -13.24 29.27 -8.27
C ARG A 205 -12.35 30.51 -8.04
N LYS A 206 -12.72 31.64 -8.65
CA LYS A 206 -12.00 32.92 -8.47
C LYS A 206 -11.93 33.41 -7.02
N SER A 207 -12.85 32.96 -6.18
CA SER A 207 -12.91 33.31 -4.75
C SER A 207 -12.02 32.44 -3.85
N HIS A 208 -11.32 31.46 -4.40
CA HIS A 208 -10.44 30.63 -3.59
C HIS A 208 -9.08 31.33 -3.41
N GLN A 209 -8.52 31.18 -2.19
CA GLN A 209 -7.17 31.62 -1.86
C GLN A 209 -6.18 31.03 -2.88
N THR A 210 -5.29 31.85 -3.42
CA THR A 210 -4.20 31.38 -4.28
C THR A 210 -3.11 30.72 -3.44
N PHE A 211 -2.21 29.99 -4.09
CA PHE A 211 -1.09 29.37 -3.38
C PHE A 211 -0.09 30.41 -2.85
N GLU A 212 0.15 31.45 -3.64
CA GLU A 212 0.99 32.60 -3.25
C GLU A 212 0.41 33.32 -2.01
N ASP A 213 -0.90 33.65 -2.00
CA ASP A 213 -1.56 34.27 -0.85
C ASP A 213 -1.43 33.41 0.41
N TYR A 214 -1.49 32.07 0.25
CA TYR A 214 -1.32 31.14 1.36
C TYR A 214 0.12 31.16 1.91
N LEU A 215 1.13 31.16 1.04
CA LEU A 215 2.53 31.25 1.47
C LEU A 215 2.82 32.58 2.17
N ASP A 216 2.28 33.70 1.66
CA ASP A 216 2.39 35.03 2.26
C ASP A 216 1.70 35.08 3.64
N GLU A 217 0.54 34.45 3.79
CA GLU A 217 -0.13 34.30 5.10
C GLU A 217 0.73 33.50 6.07
N CYS A 218 1.28 32.36 5.63
CA CYS A 218 2.18 31.56 6.46
C CYS A 218 3.41 32.36 6.92
N ALA A 219 4.01 33.12 6.02
CA ALA A 219 5.17 33.96 6.33
C ALA A 219 4.83 35.07 7.35
N ARG A 220 3.71 35.79 7.15
CA ARG A 220 3.24 36.84 8.07
C ARG A 220 2.93 36.30 9.48
N GLU A 221 2.29 35.14 9.56
CA GLU A 221 1.91 34.50 10.81
C GLU A 221 3.03 33.61 11.40
N ARG A 222 4.18 33.55 10.76
CA ARG A 222 5.32 32.71 11.13
C ARG A 222 4.93 31.24 11.33
N ARG A 223 4.00 30.76 10.50
CA ARG A 223 3.55 29.37 10.50
C ARG A 223 4.25 28.59 9.37
N ARG A 224 4.52 27.32 9.63
CA ARG A 224 5.02 26.44 8.57
C ARG A 224 3.92 26.12 7.57
N PRO A 225 4.22 26.11 6.26
CA PRO A 225 3.28 25.65 5.25
C PRO A 225 3.01 24.15 5.38
N PHE A 226 1.73 23.75 5.29
CA PHE A 226 1.28 22.37 5.25
C PHE A 226 0.35 22.19 4.05
N VAL A 227 0.80 21.50 3.01
CA VAL A 227 0.12 21.38 1.72
C VAL A 227 -0.35 19.96 1.49
N VAL A 228 -1.59 19.79 1.04
CA VAL A 228 -2.19 18.49 0.68
C VAL A 228 -2.57 18.49 -0.80
N ILE A 229 -2.02 17.55 -1.54
CA ILE A 229 -2.27 17.37 -2.98
C ILE A 229 -2.74 15.95 -3.28
N GLY A 230 -3.75 15.82 -4.14
CA GLY A 230 -4.17 14.52 -4.64
C GLY A 230 -3.14 13.94 -5.61
N ALA A 231 -2.84 12.67 -5.50
CA ALA A 231 -1.89 11.98 -6.37
C ALA A 231 -2.28 12.09 -7.85
N GLU A 232 -3.59 12.11 -8.13
CA GLU A 232 -4.13 12.28 -9.48
C GLU A 232 -3.88 13.67 -10.05
N ALA A 233 -3.81 14.69 -9.19
CA ALA A 233 -3.59 16.08 -9.57
C ALA A 233 -2.11 16.50 -9.50
N LEU A 234 -1.23 15.62 -9.00
CA LEU A 234 0.18 15.96 -8.77
C LEU A 234 0.90 16.37 -10.05
N ALA A 235 0.71 15.64 -11.14
CA ALA A 235 1.36 15.90 -12.41
C ALA A 235 1.01 17.29 -12.98
N ASP A 236 -0.24 17.73 -12.80
CA ASP A 236 -0.71 19.04 -13.30
C ASP A 236 -0.36 20.20 -12.35
N ASN A 237 0.06 19.88 -11.11
CA ASN A 237 0.37 20.85 -10.07
C ASN A 237 1.78 20.70 -9.50
N ILE A 238 2.68 20.08 -10.26
CA ILE A 238 4.06 19.86 -9.81
C ILE A 238 4.80 21.18 -9.52
N SER A 239 4.42 22.26 -10.20
CA SER A 239 4.96 23.61 -9.95
C SER A 239 4.70 24.07 -8.51
N ILE A 240 3.48 23.87 -7.99
CA ILE A 240 3.13 24.18 -6.59
C ILE A 240 4.03 23.40 -5.62
N ALA A 241 4.27 22.13 -5.92
CA ALA A 241 5.13 21.30 -5.08
C ALA A 241 6.60 21.76 -5.12
N LYS A 242 7.09 22.19 -6.30
CA LYS A 242 8.45 22.72 -6.46
C LYS A 242 8.60 24.09 -5.78
N GLU A 243 7.61 24.97 -5.93
CA GLU A 243 7.58 26.30 -5.30
C GLU A 243 7.54 26.21 -3.77
N LEU A 244 6.76 25.29 -3.21
CA LEU A 244 6.76 25.00 -1.77
C LEU A 244 8.15 24.63 -1.26
N SER A 245 8.98 24.01 -2.08
CA SER A 245 10.31 23.49 -1.71
C SER A 245 10.25 22.67 -0.40
N PRO A 246 9.44 21.57 -0.38
CA PRO A 246 9.12 20.88 0.87
C PRO A 246 10.37 20.31 1.54
N LYS A 247 10.44 20.41 2.85
CA LYS A 247 11.42 19.74 3.70
C LYS A 247 10.98 18.33 4.08
N ILE A 248 9.66 18.15 4.15
CA ILE A 248 9.05 16.88 4.54
C ILE A 248 8.05 16.47 3.48
N LEU A 249 8.21 15.27 2.95
CA LEU A 249 7.31 14.66 1.97
C LEU A 249 6.64 13.44 2.59
N ILE A 250 5.31 13.44 2.62
CA ILE A 250 4.50 12.30 3.03
C ILE A 250 3.78 11.77 1.79
N ILE A 251 3.90 10.46 1.53
CA ILE A 251 3.21 9.78 0.42
C ILE A 251 2.27 8.75 1.03
N ASP A 252 0.99 9.06 1.02
CA ASP A 252 -0.05 8.16 1.52
C ASP A 252 -0.44 7.13 0.45
N GLU A 253 -0.74 5.90 0.89
CA GLU A 253 -0.96 4.74 0.03
C GLU A 253 0.13 4.60 -1.04
N ILE A 254 1.39 4.65 -0.60
CA ILE A 254 2.57 4.68 -1.48
C ILE A 254 2.59 3.54 -2.50
N HIS A 255 1.97 2.38 -2.19
CA HIS A 255 1.84 1.24 -3.10
C HIS A 255 1.06 1.58 -4.38
N THR A 256 0.22 2.62 -4.38
CA THR A 256 -0.52 3.06 -5.57
C THR A 256 0.36 3.73 -6.62
N HIS A 257 1.55 4.17 -6.25
CA HIS A 257 2.54 4.78 -7.14
C HIS A 257 3.48 3.74 -7.78
N GLY A 258 3.18 2.43 -7.60
CA GLY A 258 3.95 1.35 -8.16
C GLY A 258 4.01 1.37 -9.70
N SER A 259 5.20 1.51 -10.26
CA SER A 259 5.45 1.40 -11.71
C SER A 259 6.56 0.38 -11.97
N ARG A 260 6.44 -0.35 -13.09
CA ARG A 260 7.46 -1.29 -13.57
C ARG A 260 8.40 -0.66 -14.59
N LYS A 261 8.04 0.51 -15.12
CA LYS A 261 8.78 1.14 -16.21
C LYS A 261 9.82 2.09 -15.65
N ARG A 262 11.01 1.96 -16.18
CA ARG A 262 12.08 2.92 -15.98
C ARG A 262 11.75 4.18 -16.74
N TRP A 263 11.79 5.30 -16.06
CA TRP A 263 11.70 6.61 -16.68
C TRP A 263 13.04 6.95 -17.35
N THR A 264 12.97 7.52 -18.52
CA THR A 264 14.17 8.09 -19.12
C THR A 264 14.45 9.40 -18.40
N ALA A 265 15.43 9.38 -17.52
CA ALA A 265 15.94 10.60 -16.92
C ALA A 265 16.61 11.45 -17.99
N ILE A 266 16.19 12.70 -18.14
CA ILE A 266 16.83 13.68 -18.99
C ILE A 266 17.60 14.62 -18.07
N GLN A 267 18.90 14.72 -18.27
CA GLN A 267 19.72 15.69 -17.58
C GLN A 267 19.49 17.05 -18.24
N GLU A 268 18.90 17.98 -17.53
CA GLU A 268 18.70 19.35 -18.00
C GLU A 268 20.00 20.12 -17.96
N SER A 269 20.07 21.22 -18.71
CA SER A 269 21.26 22.06 -18.81
C SER A 269 21.68 22.75 -17.51
N ASP A 270 20.79 22.80 -16.53
CA ASP A 270 21.03 23.33 -15.17
C ASP A 270 21.49 22.25 -14.14
N GLY A 271 21.74 21.02 -14.63
CA GLY A 271 22.14 19.88 -13.79
C GLY A 271 20.98 19.18 -13.09
N SER A 272 19.75 19.67 -13.23
CA SER A 272 18.57 18.98 -12.73
C SER A 272 18.21 17.77 -13.60
N VAL A 273 17.55 16.79 -13.00
CA VAL A 273 17.07 15.61 -13.73
C VAL A 273 15.57 15.72 -13.89
N SER A 274 15.11 15.81 -15.13
CA SER A 274 13.68 15.72 -15.47
C SER A 274 13.34 14.37 -16.07
N PHE A 275 12.05 14.02 -16.07
CA PHE A 275 11.56 12.77 -16.63
C PHE A 275 10.60 13.05 -17.76
N GLU A 276 10.90 12.53 -18.94
CA GLU A 276 10.09 12.79 -20.13
C GLU A 276 8.72 12.08 -20.04
N ARG A 277 7.65 12.85 -20.23
CA ARG A 277 6.30 12.30 -20.43
C ARG A 277 6.26 11.56 -21.78
N ARG A 278 6.07 10.27 -21.75
CA ARG A 278 5.71 9.55 -22.98
C ARG A 278 4.33 10.00 -23.46
N LYS A 279 4.31 10.77 -24.55
CA LYS A 279 3.09 11.05 -25.29
C LYS A 279 2.68 9.79 -26.05
N THR A 280 1.65 9.08 -25.57
CA THR A 280 1.02 7.99 -26.34
C THR A 280 -0.22 8.51 -27.01
N ALA A 281 -0.40 8.10 -28.29
CA ALA A 281 -1.58 8.44 -29.07
C ALA A 281 -2.89 8.01 -28.40
N ALA A 282 -3.89 8.87 -28.48
CA ALA A 282 -5.18 8.76 -27.81
C ALA A 282 -5.92 7.45 -28.08
N SER A 283 -6.14 6.65 -27.04
CA SER A 283 -7.27 5.74 -26.98
C SER A 283 -7.92 5.84 -25.59
N THR A 284 -9.21 5.91 -25.55
CA THR A 284 -10.04 6.14 -24.34
C THR A 284 -9.90 5.08 -23.23
N ARG A 285 -9.28 3.92 -23.49
CA ARG A 285 -8.92 2.89 -22.51
C ARG A 285 -7.47 2.97 -22.01
N ALA A 286 -6.61 3.67 -22.74
CA ALA A 286 -5.21 3.89 -22.35
C ALA A 286 -5.08 4.91 -21.21
N ASN A 287 -6.08 5.76 -20.97
CA ASN A 287 -6.01 6.85 -20.01
C ASN A 287 -5.71 6.38 -18.58
N SER A 288 -6.30 5.29 -18.09
CA SER A 288 -6.06 4.83 -16.73
C SER A 288 -4.64 4.25 -16.49
N ALA A 289 -4.00 3.72 -17.52
CA ALA A 289 -2.61 3.24 -17.44
C ALA A 289 -1.63 4.40 -17.60
N VAL A 290 -1.92 5.33 -18.51
CA VAL A 290 -1.16 6.57 -18.74
C VAL A 290 -1.24 7.47 -17.50
N ASP A 291 -2.41 7.61 -16.88
CA ASP A 291 -2.59 8.40 -15.68
C ASP A 291 -1.82 7.82 -14.49
N ARG A 292 -1.75 6.50 -14.36
CA ARG A 292 -0.91 5.84 -13.35
C ARG A 292 0.58 6.06 -13.60
N GLU A 293 1.02 6.00 -14.84
CA GLU A 293 2.40 6.31 -15.22
C GLU A 293 2.73 7.76 -14.92
N ASN A 294 1.87 8.71 -15.30
CA ASN A 294 2.06 10.14 -15.03
C ASN A 294 2.15 10.45 -13.52
N ARG A 295 1.33 9.82 -12.70
CA ARG A 295 1.38 9.95 -11.23
C ARG A 295 2.71 9.44 -10.67
N ALA A 296 3.16 8.28 -11.11
CA ALA A 296 4.42 7.72 -10.65
C ALA A 296 5.61 8.59 -11.07
N VAL A 297 5.61 9.15 -12.28
CA VAL A 297 6.65 10.12 -12.75
C VAL A 297 6.66 11.35 -11.87
N ALA A 298 5.52 11.99 -11.70
CA ALA A 298 5.44 13.22 -10.92
C ALA A 298 5.87 12.99 -9.46
N ALA A 299 5.53 11.84 -8.88
CA ALA A 299 5.98 11.47 -7.54
C ALA A 299 7.49 11.22 -7.48
N MET A 300 8.07 10.58 -8.49
CA MET A 300 9.52 10.38 -8.59
C MET A 300 10.29 11.69 -8.78
N ASP A 301 9.80 12.58 -9.65
CA ASP A 301 10.38 13.91 -9.86
C ASP A 301 10.36 14.70 -8.55
N LEU A 302 9.21 14.69 -7.87
CA LEU A 302 9.07 15.32 -6.57
C LEU A 302 10.02 14.73 -5.51
N SER A 303 10.11 13.41 -5.43
CA SER A 303 10.92 12.74 -4.40
C SER A 303 12.42 13.03 -4.52
N ARG A 304 12.88 13.47 -5.69
CA ARG A 304 14.28 13.84 -5.97
C ARG A 304 14.63 15.29 -5.69
N LEU A 305 13.68 16.10 -5.21
CA LEU A 305 13.99 17.46 -4.79
C LEU A 305 15.03 17.45 -3.65
N HIS A 306 16.10 18.21 -3.83
CA HIS A 306 17.17 18.35 -2.84
C HIS A 306 16.69 19.02 -1.53
N SER A 307 15.57 19.72 -1.56
CA SER A 307 14.97 20.33 -0.37
C SER A 307 14.45 19.33 0.65
N ILE A 308 14.15 18.09 0.24
CA ILE A 308 13.48 17.12 1.10
C ILE A 308 14.47 16.42 2.03
N ASP A 309 14.33 16.68 3.32
CA ASP A 309 15.13 16.10 4.40
C ASP A 309 14.50 14.84 5.00
N LEU A 310 13.17 14.68 4.87
CA LEU A 310 12.44 13.50 5.36
C LEU A 310 11.38 13.06 4.35
N ARG A 311 11.36 11.76 4.04
CA ARG A 311 10.33 11.11 3.23
C ARG A 311 9.62 10.05 4.07
N ILE A 312 8.28 10.13 4.13
CA ILE A 312 7.43 9.17 4.85
C ILE A 312 6.48 8.52 3.85
N GLY A 313 6.57 7.22 3.68
CA GLY A 313 5.61 6.43 2.92
C GLY A 313 4.64 5.72 3.86
N LEU A 314 3.35 5.79 3.57
CA LEU A 314 2.31 5.11 4.35
C LEU A 314 1.64 4.05 3.51
N THR A 315 1.49 2.85 4.05
CA THR A 315 0.70 1.79 3.44
C THR A 315 0.36 0.71 4.46
N ALA A 316 -0.78 0.03 4.28
CA ALA A 316 -1.06 -1.22 4.96
C ALA A 316 -0.59 -2.43 4.12
N THR A 317 -0.44 -2.23 2.81
CA THR A 317 -0.27 -3.32 1.85
C THR A 317 0.86 -3.01 0.86
N PRO A 318 2.13 -3.06 1.30
CA PRO A 318 3.28 -2.77 0.43
C PRO A 318 3.39 -3.74 -0.75
N LEU A 319 2.91 -4.97 -0.57
CA LEU A 319 2.78 -5.99 -1.61
C LEU A 319 1.29 -6.17 -1.99
N ASP A 320 0.64 -5.11 -2.51
CA ASP A 320 -0.81 -5.05 -2.76
C ASP A 320 -1.34 -6.16 -3.67
N ASP A 321 -0.53 -6.63 -4.60
CA ASP A 321 -0.85 -7.75 -5.50
C ASP A 321 -0.16 -9.07 -5.12
N GLY A 322 0.42 -9.15 -3.92
CA GLY A 322 1.16 -10.31 -3.44
C GLY A 322 2.49 -10.54 -4.18
N ARG A 323 3.01 -9.54 -4.89
CA ARG A 323 4.23 -9.65 -5.68
C ARG A 323 5.19 -8.50 -5.38
N PRO A 324 6.52 -8.75 -5.26
CA PRO A 324 7.48 -7.72 -4.90
C PRO A 324 7.74 -6.68 -6.00
N ARG A 325 7.32 -6.94 -7.23
CA ARG A 325 7.60 -6.09 -8.40
C ARG A 325 7.23 -4.60 -8.22
N ARG A 326 6.19 -4.30 -7.43
CA ARG A 326 5.77 -2.92 -7.17
C ARG A 326 6.48 -2.29 -5.98
N LEU A 327 7.11 -3.09 -5.15
CA LEU A 327 7.85 -2.59 -4.00
C LEU A 327 9.07 -1.78 -4.44
N TRP A 328 9.71 -2.15 -5.57
CA TRP A 328 10.86 -1.41 -6.08
C TRP A 328 10.60 0.09 -6.24
N SER A 329 9.48 0.48 -6.85
CA SER A 329 9.15 1.90 -7.02
C SER A 329 8.80 2.60 -5.72
N GLN A 330 8.20 1.91 -4.74
CA GLN A 330 7.95 2.47 -3.42
C GLN A 330 9.28 2.75 -2.70
N LEU A 331 10.22 1.82 -2.80
CA LEU A 331 11.57 1.99 -2.26
C LEU A 331 12.32 3.13 -2.97
N ASP A 332 12.23 3.23 -4.30
CA ASP A 332 12.88 4.30 -5.07
C ASP A 332 12.25 5.69 -4.78
N LEU A 333 10.96 5.77 -4.48
CA LEU A 333 10.31 7.01 -4.05
C LEU A 333 10.83 7.50 -2.69
N LEU A 334 11.05 6.61 -1.74
CA LEU A 334 11.57 6.96 -0.42
C LEU A 334 13.07 7.19 -0.43
N THR A 335 13.78 6.41 -1.22
CA THR A 335 15.23 6.32 -1.26
C THR A 335 15.72 6.47 -2.70
N PRO A 336 15.62 7.67 -3.31
CA PRO A 336 15.90 7.86 -4.72
C PRO A 336 17.27 7.34 -5.15
N GLY A 337 17.27 6.38 -6.11
CA GLY A 337 18.48 5.78 -6.66
C GLY A 337 19.16 4.74 -5.76
N GLY A 338 18.62 4.48 -4.58
CA GLY A 338 19.33 3.76 -3.54
C GLY A 338 19.16 2.25 -3.49
N PHE A 339 17.98 1.74 -3.75
CA PHE A 339 17.72 0.30 -3.53
C PHE A 339 18.15 -0.59 -4.71
N SER A 340 18.07 -0.06 -5.92
CA SER A 340 18.62 -0.68 -7.14
C SER A 340 18.56 0.35 -8.27
N HIS A 341 19.67 0.57 -8.93
CA HIS A 341 19.70 1.46 -10.12
C HIS A 341 18.91 0.89 -11.30
N SER A 342 18.53 -0.38 -11.25
CA SER A 342 17.83 -1.05 -12.32
C SER A 342 16.68 -1.90 -11.81
N TYR A 343 15.47 -1.63 -12.31
CA TYR A 343 14.33 -2.52 -12.08
C TYR A 343 14.62 -3.96 -12.51
N SER A 344 15.37 -4.15 -13.60
CA SER A 344 15.72 -5.48 -14.09
C SER A 344 16.49 -6.28 -13.05
N ASN A 345 17.49 -5.69 -12.39
CA ASN A 345 18.26 -6.35 -11.34
C ASN A 345 17.37 -6.72 -10.13
N PHE A 346 16.51 -5.79 -9.71
CA PHE A 346 15.53 -6.07 -8.66
C PHE A 346 14.59 -7.21 -9.04
N ALA A 347 14.07 -7.19 -10.29
CA ALA A 347 13.13 -8.20 -10.77
C ALA A 347 13.77 -9.59 -10.85
N HIS A 348 14.99 -9.72 -11.37
CA HIS A 348 15.70 -11.00 -11.40
C HIS A 348 15.96 -11.54 -9.99
N ARG A 349 16.31 -10.67 -9.02
CA ARG A 349 16.64 -11.13 -7.66
C ARG A 349 15.40 -11.43 -6.83
N TYR A 350 14.35 -10.60 -6.90
CA TYR A 350 13.21 -10.68 -5.98
C TYR A 350 11.88 -11.08 -6.61
N CYS A 351 11.76 -11.00 -7.95
CA CYS A 351 10.52 -11.35 -8.64
C CYS A 351 10.62 -12.67 -9.41
N ALA A 352 11.68 -13.47 -9.21
CA ALA A 352 11.95 -14.68 -9.99
C ALA A 352 11.81 -14.42 -11.51
N ALA A 353 12.28 -13.26 -11.96
CA ALA A 353 12.01 -12.80 -13.32
C ALA A 353 12.71 -13.65 -14.37
N ARG A 354 11.99 -13.94 -15.43
CA ARG A 354 12.43 -14.77 -16.57
C ARG A 354 11.95 -14.17 -17.88
N PRO A 355 12.51 -14.60 -19.03
CA PRO A 355 11.98 -14.20 -20.32
C PRO A 355 10.50 -14.58 -20.47
N GLY A 356 9.67 -13.62 -20.85
CA GLY A 356 8.24 -13.84 -21.04
C GLY A 356 7.94 -14.58 -22.35
N GLN A 357 6.88 -15.36 -22.37
CA GLN A 357 6.44 -16.18 -23.52
C GLN A 357 6.21 -15.36 -24.80
N TYR A 358 5.88 -14.08 -24.68
CA TYR A 358 5.59 -13.16 -25.79
C TYR A 358 6.62 -12.05 -25.93
N GLY A 359 7.84 -12.28 -25.41
CA GLY A 359 8.87 -11.25 -25.28
C GLY A 359 8.70 -10.39 -24.01
N GLY A 360 9.77 -9.67 -23.63
CA GLY A 360 9.80 -8.91 -22.40
C GLY A 360 10.15 -9.75 -21.18
N LEU A 361 9.93 -9.18 -19.99
CA LEU A 361 10.26 -9.80 -18.71
C LEU A 361 8.97 -10.24 -18.00
N ASP A 362 8.87 -11.53 -17.67
CA ASP A 362 7.88 -12.06 -16.74
C ASP A 362 8.41 -11.88 -15.31
N ASP A 363 7.86 -10.93 -14.59
CA ASP A 363 8.22 -10.50 -13.23
C ASP A 363 7.10 -10.82 -12.21
N THR A 364 6.26 -11.77 -12.53
CA THR A 364 5.08 -12.11 -11.72
C THR A 364 5.38 -13.05 -10.56
N GLY A 365 6.60 -13.56 -10.47
CA GLY A 365 7.05 -14.42 -9.38
C GLY A 365 7.47 -13.67 -8.12
N ALA A 366 7.99 -14.44 -7.15
CA ALA A 366 8.62 -13.96 -5.94
C ALA A 366 9.82 -14.84 -5.58
N SER A 367 10.93 -14.26 -5.14
CA SER A 367 12.15 -14.96 -4.73
C SER A 367 12.91 -14.13 -3.71
N ASN A 368 13.75 -14.78 -2.90
CA ASN A 368 14.64 -14.14 -1.93
C ASN A 368 13.94 -13.13 -0.99
N LEU A 369 12.67 -13.40 -0.61
CA LEU A 369 11.85 -12.48 0.19
C LEU A 369 12.43 -12.24 1.58
N GLY A 370 13.06 -13.24 2.20
CA GLY A 370 13.74 -13.09 3.48
C GLY A 370 14.89 -12.08 3.41
N GLU A 371 15.69 -12.12 2.34
CA GLU A 371 16.74 -11.13 2.09
C GLU A 371 16.12 -9.74 1.85
N LEU A 372 15.08 -9.65 1.02
CA LEU A 372 14.40 -8.40 0.75
C LEU A 372 13.84 -7.77 2.04
N LYS A 373 13.23 -8.58 2.92
CA LYS A 373 12.76 -8.17 4.24
C LYS A 373 13.89 -7.63 5.10
N ALA A 374 14.99 -8.36 5.20
CA ALA A 374 16.16 -7.94 5.96
C ALA A 374 16.73 -6.61 5.44
N ARG A 375 16.83 -6.45 4.12
CA ARG A 375 17.28 -5.21 3.48
C ARG A 375 16.33 -4.03 3.69
N CYS A 376 15.04 -4.25 3.86
CA CYS A 376 14.06 -3.21 4.12
C CYS A 376 13.90 -2.88 5.61
N SER A 377 14.45 -3.68 6.53
CA SER A 377 14.19 -3.57 7.97
C SER A 377 14.58 -2.23 8.59
N PHE A 378 15.55 -1.51 8.04
CA PHE A 378 15.93 -0.18 8.51
C PHE A 378 15.00 0.94 7.98
N LEU A 379 14.26 0.67 6.92
CA LEU A 379 13.33 1.60 6.28
C LEU A 379 11.91 1.41 6.80
N VAL A 380 11.51 0.16 7.03
CA VAL A 380 10.14 -0.23 7.35
C VAL A 380 9.90 -0.21 8.86
N HIS A 381 8.96 0.61 9.29
CA HIS A 381 8.35 0.54 10.62
C HIS A 381 7.05 -0.24 10.50
N GLU A 382 7.10 -1.52 10.85
CA GLU A 382 5.99 -2.45 10.79
C GLU A 382 5.27 -2.51 12.13
N VAL A 383 3.94 -2.43 12.11
CA VAL A 383 3.08 -2.67 13.28
C VAL A 383 2.10 -3.75 12.92
N PRO A 384 2.17 -4.93 13.58
CA PRO A 384 1.26 -6.04 13.35
C PRO A 384 -0.19 -5.66 13.59
N TYR A 385 -1.11 -6.36 12.92
CA TYR A 385 -2.55 -6.14 13.10
C TYR A 385 -2.99 -6.38 14.56
N SER A 386 -2.52 -7.47 15.17
CA SER A 386 -2.78 -7.80 16.57
C SER A 386 -2.38 -6.69 17.55
N GLU A 387 -1.31 -5.98 17.28
CA GLU A 387 -0.87 -4.85 18.11
C GLU A 387 -1.73 -3.60 17.89
N SER A 388 -1.98 -3.26 16.62
CA SER A 388 -2.72 -2.04 16.27
C SER A 388 -4.21 -2.13 16.55
N HIS A 389 -4.76 -3.34 16.65
CA HIS A 389 -6.18 -3.62 16.82
C HIS A 389 -6.53 -4.33 18.13
N ALA A 390 -5.58 -4.44 19.06
CA ALA A 390 -5.76 -5.14 20.33
C ALA A 390 -6.97 -4.65 21.16
N ALA A 391 -7.37 -3.38 21.00
CA ALA A 391 -8.51 -2.78 21.70
C ALA A 391 -9.79 -2.72 20.85
N LEU A 392 -9.77 -3.21 19.60
CA LEU A 392 -10.94 -3.17 18.72
C LEU A 392 -11.79 -4.42 18.86
N PRO A 393 -13.10 -4.31 18.57
CA PRO A 393 -13.96 -5.49 18.43
C PRO A 393 -13.43 -6.43 17.34
N ASP A 394 -13.45 -7.73 17.59
CA ASP A 394 -12.96 -8.72 16.65
C ASP A 394 -13.93 -8.90 15.46
N THR A 395 -13.45 -8.65 14.26
CA THR A 395 -14.16 -8.95 13.02
C THR A 395 -13.98 -10.42 12.68
N ARG A 396 -15.04 -11.21 12.89
CA ARG A 396 -15.02 -12.64 12.60
C ARG A 396 -15.22 -12.90 11.12
N VAL A 397 -14.24 -13.55 10.48
CA VAL A 397 -14.34 -13.96 9.07
C VAL A 397 -14.87 -15.39 8.99
N GLN A 398 -16.00 -15.57 8.28
CA GLN A 398 -16.60 -16.85 7.95
C GLN A 398 -16.63 -17.03 6.43
N VAL A 399 -16.08 -18.13 5.93
CA VAL A 399 -16.19 -18.48 4.52
C VAL A 399 -17.34 -19.45 4.32
N VAL A 400 -18.21 -19.16 3.39
CA VAL A 400 -19.40 -19.97 3.06
C VAL A 400 -19.25 -20.49 1.64
N TYR A 401 -19.15 -21.79 1.52
CA TYR A 401 -19.12 -22.50 0.24
C TYR A 401 -20.53 -22.97 -0.13
N LEU A 402 -21.05 -22.45 -1.23
CA LEU A 402 -22.33 -22.89 -1.78
C LEU A 402 -22.10 -24.06 -2.73
N SER A 403 -22.57 -25.25 -2.37
CA SER A 403 -22.47 -26.45 -3.19
C SER A 403 -23.30 -26.33 -4.48
N SER A 404 -22.96 -27.12 -5.50
CA SER A 404 -23.71 -27.18 -6.75
C SER A 404 -25.18 -27.59 -6.54
N THR A 405 -25.50 -28.36 -5.50
CA THR A 405 -26.87 -28.76 -5.13
C THR A 405 -27.66 -27.59 -4.56
N GLU A 406 -27.07 -26.74 -3.76
CA GLU A 406 -27.70 -25.54 -3.20
C GLU A 406 -27.89 -24.49 -4.29
N LEU A 407 -26.93 -24.37 -5.21
CA LEU A 407 -26.99 -23.48 -6.38
C LEU A 407 -28.06 -23.94 -7.40
N ASN A 408 -28.21 -25.23 -7.63
CA ASN A 408 -29.20 -25.80 -8.57
C ASN A 408 -30.65 -25.73 -8.08
N ARG A 409 -30.89 -25.62 -6.77
CA ARG A 409 -32.22 -25.30 -6.22
C ARG A 409 -32.69 -23.88 -6.57
N ALA A 410 -31.75 -23.03 -6.98
CA ALA A 410 -32.01 -21.60 -7.09
C ALA A 410 -32.44 -21.12 -8.48
N GLU A 411 -32.29 -21.84 -9.54
CA GLU A 411 -32.92 -21.61 -10.88
C GLU A 411 -32.28 -22.55 -11.91
N ARG A 412 -33.12 -23.29 -12.61
CA ARG A 412 -32.73 -23.76 -13.96
C ARG A 412 -32.59 -22.50 -14.79
N TRP A 413 -31.37 -22.14 -15.12
CA TRP A 413 -31.13 -21.20 -16.19
C TRP A 413 -31.72 -21.84 -17.45
N SER A 414 -32.82 -21.29 -17.91
CA SER A 414 -33.54 -21.79 -19.07
C SER A 414 -32.73 -21.74 -20.38
N ASP A 415 -31.49 -21.25 -20.36
CA ASP A 415 -30.64 -21.03 -21.52
C ASP A 415 -29.19 -21.51 -21.33
N ASP A 416 -28.98 -22.67 -20.71
CA ASP A 416 -27.65 -23.32 -20.66
C ASP A 416 -27.05 -23.52 -22.06
N HIS A 417 -27.87 -23.68 -23.08
CA HIS A 417 -27.41 -23.88 -24.47
C HIS A 417 -26.87 -22.59 -25.11
N THR A 418 -27.50 -21.45 -24.90
CA THR A 418 -27.10 -20.16 -25.46
C THR A 418 -25.86 -19.61 -24.77
N PHE A 419 -25.78 -19.75 -23.44
CA PHE A 419 -24.60 -19.36 -22.69
C PHE A 419 -23.38 -20.21 -23.06
N GLY A 420 -23.54 -21.53 -23.13
CA GLY A 420 -22.48 -22.45 -23.54
C GLY A 420 -22.01 -22.24 -25.00
N GLN A 421 -22.89 -21.85 -25.92
CA GLN A 421 -22.51 -21.49 -27.29
C GLN A 421 -21.77 -20.15 -27.35
N ALA A 422 -22.25 -19.13 -26.63
CA ALA A 422 -21.58 -17.84 -26.53
C ALA A 422 -20.19 -17.97 -25.89
N MET A 423 -20.07 -18.79 -24.84
CA MET A 423 -18.78 -19.07 -24.19
C MET A 423 -17.80 -19.78 -25.11
N ARG A 424 -18.25 -20.76 -25.91
CA ARG A 424 -17.36 -21.42 -26.89
C ARG A 424 -16.87 -20.44 -27.95
N GLY A 425 -17.71 -19.50 -28.38
CA GLY A 425 -17.33 -18.41 -29.28
C GLY A 425 -16.28 -17.51 -28.65
N PHE A 426 -16.49 -17.03 -27.41
CA PHE A 426 -15.56 -16.20 -26.69
C PHE A 426 -14.22 -16.89 -26.39
N VAL A 427 -14.23 -18.17 -26.01
CA VAL A 427 -12.99 -18.93 -25.77
C VAL A 427 -12.19 -19.10 -27.07
N ARG A 428 -12.84 -19.31 -28.20
CA ARG A 428 -12.16 -19.40 -29.51
C ARG A 428 -11.54 -18.06 -29.91
N GLU A 429 -12.26 -16.97 -29.73
CA GLU A 429 -11.77 -15.60 -29.97
C GLU A 429 -10.66 -15.20 -28.98
N ALA A 430 -10.76 -15.61 -27.70
CA ALA A 430 -9.80 -15.31 -26.65
C ALA A 430 -8.40 -15.93 -26.89
N ARG A 431 -8.29 -16.95 -27.76
CA ARG A 431 -6.98 -17.49 -28.14
C ARG A 431 -6.15 -16.53 -28.97
N VAL A 432 -6.80 -15.63 -29.72
CA VAL A 432 -6.16 -14.67 -30.62
C VAL A 432 -6.33 -13.22 -30.21
N ASN A 433 -7.33 -12.89 -29.37
CA ASN A 433 -7.65 -11.52 -28.98
C ASN A 433 -7.63 -11.34 -27.45
N PRO A 434 -6.69 -10.55 -26.89
CA PRO A 434 -6.64 -10.28 -25.45
C PRO A 434 -7.92 -9.67 -24.87
N LEU A 435 -8.64 -8.83 -25.64
CA LEU A 435 -9.92 -8.23 -25.20
C LEU A 435 -11.03 -9.27 -25.04
N ALA A 436 -11.01 -10.35 -25.84
CA ALA A 436 -11.96 -11.42 -25.69
C ALA A 436 -11.70 -12.24 -24.41
N ARG A 437 -10.44 -12.31 -23.93
CA ARG A 437 -10.12 -12.94 -22.64
C ARG A 437 -10.78 -12.22 -21.47
N GLU A 438 -10.76 -10.90 -21.46
CA GLU A 438 -11.44 -10.10 -20.43
C GLU A 438 -12.94 -10.38 -20.41
N ARG A 439 -13.58 -10.47 -21.58
CA ARG A 439 -15.01 -10.78 -21.69
C ARG A 439 -15.36 -12.19 -21.16
N VAL A 440 -14.49 -13.17 -21.39
CA VAL A 440 -14.68 -14.52 -20.84
C VAL A 440 -14.64 -14.50 -19.32
N VAL A 441 -13.64 -13.83 -18.74
CA VAL A 441 -13.53 -13.68 -17.29
C VAL A 441 -14.73 -12.92 -16.71
N GLU A 442 -15.16 -11.83 -17.34
CA GLU A 442 -16.34 -11.07 -16.93
C GLU A 442 -17.62 -11.93 -16.95
N ALA A 443 -17.83 -12.73 -18.00
CA ALA A 443 -18.98 -13.61 -18.10
C ALA A 443 -18.98 -14.69 -17.00
N ARG A 444 -17.81 -15.28 -16.72
CA ARG A 444 -17.66 -16.29 -15.65
C ARG A 444 -17.90 -15.72 -14.25
N LEU A 445 -17.42 -14.51 -13.99
CA LEU A 445 -17.69 -13.83 -12.73
C LEU A 445 -19.19 -13.47 -12.60
N SER A 446 -19.83 -13.02 -13.67
CA SER A 446 -21.28 -12.75 -13.65
C SER A 446 -22.10 -14.01 -13.42
N GLU A 447 -21.68 -15.15 -13.99
CA GLU A 447 -22.27 -16.47 -13.72
C GLU A 447 -22.19 -16.81 -12.22
N ALA A 448 -20.99 -16.75 -11.62
CA ALA A 448 -20.79 -17.00 -10.20
C ALA A 448 -21.68 -16.11 -9.33
N CYS A 449 -21.74 -14.80 -9.65
CA CYS A 449 -22.61 -13.86 -8.97
C CYS A 449 -24.09 -14.23 -9.07
N SER A 450 -24.58 -14.58 -10.25
CA SER A 450 -25.97 -14.98 -10.47
C SER A 450 -26.35 -16.18 -9.62
N ARG A 451 -25.48 -17.20 -9.52
CA ARG A 451 -25.73 -18.42 -8.76
C ARG A 451 -25.89 -18.16 -7.27
N LYS A 452 -25.15 -17.24 -6.67
CA LYS A 452 -25.20 -16.93 -5.24
C LYS A 452 -26.18 -15.81 -4.86
N ARG A 453 -26.84 -15.15 -5.83
CA ARG A 453 -27.74 -14.00 -5.56
C ARG A 453 -28.79 -14.28 -4.50
N LYS A 454 -29.51 -15.41 -4.61
CA LYS A 454 -30.57 -15.75 -3.65
C LYS A 454 -30.03 -15.94 -2.24
N TYR A 455 -28.88 -16.60 -2.10
CA TYR A 455 -28.24 -16.78 -0.81
C TYR A 455 -27.83 -15.44 -0.18
N VAL A 456 -27.14 -14.59 -0.93
CA VAL A 456 -26.68 -13.28 -0.45
C VAL A 456 -27.86 -12.39 -0.02
N VAL A 457 -28.96 -12.38 -0.80
CA VAL A 457 -30.19 -11.64 -0.45
C VAL A 457 -30.83 -12.23 0.81
N ALA A 458 -30.92 -13.55 0.94
CA ALA A 458 -31.49 -14.19 2.12
C ALA A 458 -30.68 -13.87 3.39
N GLU A 459 -29.36 -13.97 3.33
CA GLU A 459 -28.47 -13.60 4.43
C GLU A 459 -28.61 -12.14 4.84
N ALA A 460 -28.68 -11.23 3.84
CA ALA A 460 -28.90 -9.82 4.13
C ALA A 460 -30.24 -9.57 4.82
N LEU A 461 -31.32 -10.24 4.35
CA LEU A 461 -32.65 -10.15 4.98
C LEU A 461 -32.65 -10.67 6.43
N GLU A 462 -31.96 -11.78 6.71
CA GLU A 462 -31.84 -12.30 8.07
C GLU A 462 -31.12 -11.31 9.00
N GLY A 463 -30.01 -10.70 8.52
CA GLY A 463 -29.32 -9.65 9.28
C GLY A 463 -30.21 -8.44 9.55
N LEU A 464 -31.00 -7.99 8.57
CA LEU A 464 -31.95 -6.87 8.70
C LEU A 464 -33.12 -7.20 9.63
N LYS A 465 -33.67 -8.44 9.58
CA LYS A 465 -34.71 -8.92 10.50
C LYS A 465 -34.22 -8.95 11.95
N GLY A 466 -32.94 -9.25 12.15
CA GLY A 466 -32.30 -9.17 13.46
C GLY A 466 -32.09 -7.74 13.97
N GLY A 467 -32.51 -6.71 13.22
CA GLY A 467 -32.35 -5.32 13.58
C GLY A 467 -30.96 -4.75 13.24
N GLY A 468 -30.11 -5.54 12.58
CA GLY A 468 -28.70 -5.20 12.31
C GLY A 468 -28.51 -4.34 11.05
N LYS A 469 -27.33 -3.74 10.97
CA LYS A 469 -26.85 -3.02 9.79
C LYS A 469 -26.06 -3.98 8.89
N VAL A 470 -26.38 -4.00 7.61
CA VAL A 470 -25.79 -4.94 6.64
C VAL A 470 -25.03 -4.20 5.55
N VAL A 471 -23.83 -4.68 5.23
CA VAL A 471 -23.05 -4.22 4.08
C VAL A 471 -22.87 -5.38 3.10
N ILE A 472 -23.13 -5.16 1.81
CA ILE A 472 -22.87 -6.12 0.74
C ILE A 472 -21.76 -5.55 -0.13
N PHE A 473 -20.58 -6.20 -0.14
CA PHE A 473 -19.48 -5.83 -1.00
C PHE A 473 -19.48 -6.61 -2.31
N THR A 474 -19.27 -5.86 -3.37
CA THR A 474 -19.12 -6.35 -4.74
C THR A 474 -17.82 -5.83 -5.35
N ALA A 475 -17.36 -6.44 -6.44
CA ALA A 475 -16.20 -5.96 -7.18
C ALA A 475 -16.57 -5.08 -8.40
N ARG A 476 -17.84 -5.07 -8.81
CA ARG A 476 -18.27 -4.42 -10.06
C ARG A 476 -19.61 -3.71 -9.93
N ARG A 477 -19.73 -2.61 -10.68
CA ARG A 477 -20.93 -1.74 -10.68
C ARG A 477 -22.22 -2.49 -11.01
N ARG A 478 -22.21 -3.29 -12.10
CA ARG A 478 -23.41 -3.99 -12.56
C ARG A 478 -23.98 -4.92 -11.49
N GLU A 479 -23.13 -5.66 -10.82
CA GLU A 479 -23.53 -6.58 -9.75
C GLU A 479 -24.05 -5.82 -8.53
N THR A 480 -23.49 -4.65 -8.20
CA THR A 480 -24.00 -3.77 -7.14
C THR A 480 -25.45 -3.36 -7.42
N GLU A 481 -25.74 -2.91 -8.63
CA GLU A 481 -27.08 -2.50 -9.08
C GLU A 481 -28.07 -3.69 -9.03
N LEU A 482 -27.62 -4.90 -9.41
CA LEU A 482 -28.45 -6.10 -9.37
C LEU A 482 -28.79 -6.55 -7.94
N TRP A 483 -27.82 -6.55 -7.03
CA TRP A 483 -28.07 -6.94 -5.64
C TRP A 483 -28.94 -5.93 -4.90
N GLU A 484 -28.74 -4.65 -5.13
CA GLU A 484 -29.59 -3.60 -4.59
C GLU A 484 -31.05 -3.77 -5.05
N HIS A 485 -31.25 -3.98 -6.36
CA HIS A 485 -32.57 -4.21 -6.92
C HIS A 485 -33.26 -5.45 -6.32
N ASP A 486 -32.56 -6.58 -6.24
CA ASP A 486 -33.09 -7.81 -5.69
C ASP A 486 -33.44 -7.69 -4.21
N LEU A 487 -32.58 -7.04 -3.43
CA LEU A 487 -32.82 -6.81 -2.01
C LEU A 487 -34.06 -5.93 -1.79
N ARG A 488 -34.18 -4.81 -2.52
CA ARG A 488 -35.39 -3.97 -2.45
C ARG A 488 -36.65 -4.72 -2.83
N ARG A 489 -36.55 -5.58 -3.86
CA ARG A 489 -37.68 -6.41 -4.28
C ARG A 489 -38.07 -7.43 -3.22
N ALA A 490 -37.08 -8.02 -2.54
CA ALA A 490 -37.31 -8.98 -1.47
C ALA A 490 -37.90 -8.31 -0.21
N LEU A 491 -37.42 -7.12 0.16
CA LEU A 491 -37.97 -6.33 1.26
C LEU A 491 -39.45 -5.98 1.02
N LYS A 492 -39.84 -5.56 -0.20
CA LYS A 492 -41.24 -5.24 -0.55
C LYS A 492 -42.18 -6.45 -0.56
N ARG A 493 -41.66 -7.67 -0.69
CA ARG A 493 -42.43 -8.92 -0.69
C ARG A 493 -42.50 -9.59 0.68
N GLY A 494 -41.67 -9.15 1.61
CA GLY A 494 -41.60 -9.66 2.97
C GLY A 494 -42.57 -8.99 3.92
N ASP A 495 -42.22 -8.98 5.19
CA ASP A 495 -42.96 -8.35 6.27
C ASP A 495 -43.07 -6.83 6.03
N GLU A 496 -44.25 -6.23 6.29
CA GLU A 496 -44.48 -4.78 6.11
C GLU A 496 -43.44 -3.94 6.87
N ALA A 497 -43.03 -4.39 8.05
CA ALA A 497 -41.98 -3.73 8.85
C ALA A 497 -40.62 -3.65 8.16
N LEU A 498 -40.31 -4.54 7.22
CA LEU A 498 -39.06 -4.56 6.45
C LEU A 498 -39.15 -3.74 5.16
N GLY A 499 -40.35 -3.39 4.71
CA GLY A 499 -40.55 -2.61 3.47
C GLY A 499 -40.00 -1.19 3.55
N GLU A 500 -39.86 -0.64 4.74
CA GLU A 500 -39.32 0.71 5.00
C GLU A 500 -37.81 0.73 5.30
N VAL A 501 -37.14 -0.42 5.33
CA VAL A 501 -35.69 -0.51 5.61
C VAL A 501 -34.91 0.24 4.53
N PRO A 502 -34.07 1.25 4.90
CA PRO A 502 -33.25 1.99 3.95
C PRO A 502 -32.20 1.08 3.28
N VAL A 503 -32.10 1.18 1.96
CA VAL A 503 -31.06 0.52 1.18
C VAL A 503 -30.35 1.58 0.35
N TRP A 504 -29.05 1.73 0.53
CA TRP A 504 -28.22 2.65 -0.23
C TRP A 504 -27.28 1.89 -1.16
N MET A 505 -26.83 2.54 -2.22
CA MET A 505 -25.95 1.96 -3.22
C MET A 505 -24.78 2.89 -3.54
N ALA A 506 -23.55 2.40 -3.33
CA ALA A 506 -22.33 3.17 -3.58
C ALA A 506 -21.41 2.47 -4.58
N HIS A 507 -21.23 3.04 -5.77
CA HIS A 507 -20.31 2.59 -6.79
C HIS A 507 -19.71 3.75 -7.58
N GLY A 508 -18.70 3.48 -8.43
CA GLY A 508 -17.98 4.52 -9.18
C GLY A 508 -18.81 5.35 -10.18
N GLY A 509 -20.04 4.97 -10.47
CA GLY A 509 -20.98 5.76 -11.29
C GLY A 509 -21.81 6.77 -10.50
N VAL A 510 -21.77 6.71 -9.16
CA VAL A 510 -22.44 7.69 -8.28
C VAL A 510 -21.44 8.81 -7.96
N PRO A 511 -21.86 10.10 -8.02
CA PRO A 511 -21.01 11.23 -7.63
C PRO A 511 -20.43 11.06 -6.22
N GLU A 512 -19.20 11.53 -6.00
CA GLU A 512 -18.49 11.36 -4.72
C GLU A 512 -19.28 11.94 -3.54
N SER A 513 -19.83 13.15 -3.70
CA SER A 513 -20.64 13.80 -2.67
C SER A 513 -21.91 13.03 -2.29
N GLU A 514 -22.54 12.37 -3.25
CA GLU A 514 -23.72 11.54 -2.99
C GLU A 514 -23.34 10.24 -2.28
N ARG A 515 -22.20 9.63 -2.66
CA ARG A 515 -21.69 8.43 -1.98
C ARG A 515 -21.37 8.70 -0.52
N ASP A 516 -20.71 9.83 -0.25
CA ASP A 516 -20.37 10.26 1.11
C ASP A 516 -21.64 10.46 1.94
N THR A 517 -22.66 11.13 1.37
CA THR A 517 -23.97 11.29 2.02
C THR A 517 -24.63 9.95 2.33
N MET A 518 -24.56 8.96 1.42
CA MET A 518 -25.13 7.64 1.65
C MET A 518 -24.41 6.86 2.74
N VAL A 519 -23.08 6.96 2.79
CA VAL A 519 -22.29 6.30 3.85
C VAL A 519 -22.51 6.98 5.20
N ASP A 520 -22.63 8.31 5.23
CA ASP A 520 -22.97 9.04 6.44
C ASP A 520 -24.38 8.67 6.93
N ALA A 521 -25.36 8.58 6.03
CA ALA A 521 -26.71 8.11 6.38
C ALA A 521 -26.71 6.67 6.92
N PHE A 522 -25.89 5.78 6.35
CA PHE A 522 -25.70 4.43 6.88
C PHE A 522 -25.07 4.47 8.29
N ARG A 523 -24.02 5.25 8.49
CA ARG A 523 -23.36 5.41 9.78
C ARG A 523 -24.31 5.91 10.86
N GLU A 524 -25.11 6.93 10.56
CA GLU A 524 -25.99 7.61 11.50
C GLU A 524 -27.31 6.88 11.76
N SER A 525 -27.68 5.93 10.91
CA SER A 525 -28.89 5.13 11.11
C SER A 525 -28.85 4.40 12.45
N LYS A 526 -29.94 4.46 13.20
CA LYS A 526 -30.10 3.76 14.50
C LYS A 526 -30.87 2.44 14.38
N GLY A 527 -31.43 2.16 13.22
CA GLY A 527 -32.20 0.95 12.93
C GLY A 527 -31.57 0.13 11.80
N PRO A 528 -32.22 -0.98 11.42
CA PRO A 528 -31.76 -1.84 10.35
C PRO A 528 -31.63 -1.06 9.04
N CYS A 529 -30.55 -1.24 8.35
CA CYS A 529 -30.28 -0.62 7.06
C CYS A 529 -29.24 -1.41 6.27
N CYS A 530 -29.21 -1.23 4.96
CA CYS A 530 -28.27 -1.91 4.09
C CYS A 530 -27.51 -0.94 3.18
N LEU A 531 -26.20 -1.16 3.03
CA LEU A 531 -25.35 -0.52 2.05
C LEU A 531 -24.81 -1.55 1.06
N VAL A 532 -25.16 -1.42 -0.22
CA VAL A 532 -24.60 -2.24 -1.30
C VAL A 532 -23.52 -1.43 -2.01
N ALA A 533 -22.27 -1.87 -1.96
CA ALA A 533 -21.17 -1.05 -2.44
C ALA A 533 -20.12 -1.84 -3.24
N THR A 534 -19.48 -1.16 -4.20
CA THR A 534 -18.22 -1.70 -4.74
C THR A 534 -17.08 -1.41 -3.78
N GLY A 535 -16.26 -2.42 -3.49
CA GLY A 535 -15.13 -2.24 -2.57
C GLY A 535 -14.19 -1.10 -2.97
N GLN A 536 -14.02 -0.84 -4.27
CA GLN A 536 -13.20 0.29 -4.76
C GLN A 536 -13.83 1.66 -4.49
N SER A 537 -15.16 1.80 -4.49
CA SER A 537 -15.82 3.08 -4.28
C SER A 537 -15.80 3.54 -2.82
N VAL A 538 -15.78 2.59 -1.90
CA VAL A 538 -15.75 2.81 -0.45
C VAL A 538 -14.46 2.30 0.20
N GLY A 539 -13.54 1.75 -0.59
CA GLY A 539 -12.32 1.07 -0.12
C GLY A 539 -11.19 1.99 0.38
N THR A 540 -11.22 3.30 0.11
CA THR A 540 -10.19 4.25 0.57
C THR A 540 -10.82 5.56 1.04
N GLY A 541 -10.44 6.04 2.24
CA GLY A 541 -10.84 7.37 2.73
C GLY A 541 -12.29 7.52 3.20
N VAL A 542 -13.11 6.47 3.16
CA VAL A 542 -14.51 6.51 3.61
C VAL A 542 -14.63 5.86 4.98
N ASP A 543 -15.31 6.52 5.91
CA ASP A 543 -15.52 6.08 7.30
C ASP A 543 -17.00 5.91 7.59
N GLY A 544 -17.38 4.88 8.39
CA GLY A 544 -18.78 4.66 8.76
C GLY A 544 -19.24 3.19 8.68
N MET A 545 -18.54 2.33 7.95
CA MET A 545 -18.91 0.91 7.81
C MET A 545 -18.58 0.06 9.04
N GLN A 546 -17.73 0.55 9.94
CA GLN A 546 -17.44 -0.11 11.23
C GLN A 546 -18.66 -0.26 12.14
N THR A 547 -19.78 0.39 11.81
CA THR A 547 -21.05 0.22 12.53
C THR A 547 -21.91 -0.95 11.99
N ALA A 548 -21.42 -1.69 11.00
CA ALA A 548 -22.12 -2.84 10.44
C ALA A 548 -22.04 -4.06 11.36
N ASP A 549 -23.14 -4.77 11.54
CA ASP A 549 -23.20 -6.03 12.26
C ASP A 549 -22.85 -7.22 11.34
N LEU A 550 -23.23 -7.12 10.07
CA LEU A 550 -22.97 -8.12 9.05
C LEU A 550 -22.37 -7.48 7.79
N ALA A 551 -21.24 -8.00 7.35
CA ALA A 551 -20.64 -7.69 6.06
C ALA A 551 -20.62 -8.95 5.19
N ILE A 552 -21.13 -8.86 3.95
CA ILE A 552 -21.16 -9.96 3.00
C ILE A 552 -20.26 -9.62 1.83
N PHE A 553 -19.13 -10.32 1.69
CA PHE A 553 -18.30 -10.24 0.50
C PHE A 553 -18.89 -11.17 -0.56
N ALA A 554 -19.84 -10.61 -1.31
CA ALA A 554 -20.53 -11.30 -2.39
C ALA A 554 -19.63 -11.54 -3.62
N MET A 555 -18.56 -10.77 -3.74
CA MET A 555 -17.47 -10.97 -4.70
C MET A 555 -16.14 -10.72 -4.02
N LEU A 556 -15.16 -11.57 -4.30
CA LEU A 556 -13.80 -11.40 -3.85
C LEU A 556 -13.01 -10.46 -4.79
N PRO A 557 -12.11 -9.65 -4.26
CA PRO A 557 -11.16 -8.90 -5.08
C PRO A 557 -10.06 -9.82 -5.63
N TRP A 558 -9.37 -9.35 -6.68
CA TRP A 558 -8.24 -10.08 -7.28
C TRP A 558 -6.91 -9.92 -6.55
N LYS A 559 -6.87 -8.98 -5.62
CA LYS A 559 -5.65 -8.60 -4.93
C LYS A 559 -5.84 -8.76 -3.42
N PRO A 560 -4.86 -9.36 -2.73
CA PRO A 560 -4.85 -9.41 -1.27
C PRO A 560 -4.98 -8.04 -0.61
N GLY A 561 -4.27 -7.03 -1.15
CA GLY A 561 -4.32 -5.68 -0.62
C GLY A 561 -5.73 -5.06 -0.66
N ASP A 562 -6.50 -5.32 -1.72
CA ASP A 562 -7.89 -4.87 -1.79
C ASP A 562 -8.75 -5.59 -0.73
N PHE A 563 -8.52 -6.89 -0.49
CA PHE A 563 -9.22 -7.65 0.56
C PHE A 563 -8.95 -7.08 1.95
N VAL A 564 -7.67 -6.86 2.28
CA VAL A 564 -7.24 -6.25 3.53
C VAL A 564 -7.84 -4.86 3.72
N GLN A 565 -7.85 -4.04 2.67
CA GLN A 565 -8.47 -2.71 2.71
C GLN A 565 -9.99 -2.77 2.92
N TRP A 566 -10.69 -3.72 2.30
CA TRP A 566 -12.14 -3.88 2.47
C TRP A 566 -12.47 -4.36 3.89
N LYS A 567 -11.75 -5.38 4.40
CA LYS A 567 -11.88 -5.86 5.78
C LYS A 567 -11.60 -4.73 6.77
N GLY A 568 -10.52 -3.99 6.60
CA GLY A 568 -10.12 -2.87 7.46
C GLY A 568 -11.11 -1.69 7.50
N ARG A 569 -12.25 -1.74 6.78
CA ARG A 569 -13.36 -0.78 6.93
C ARG A 569 -14.24 -1.10 8.12
N PHE A 570 -14.22 -2.34 8.55
CA PHE A 570 -14.97 -2.82 9.70
C PHE A 570 -14.12 -2.76 10.98
N ASP A 571 -12.81 -2.94 10.86
CA ASP A 571 -11.84 -2.92 11.96
C ASP A 571 -11.41 -1.48 12.29
N ARG A 572 -12.27 -0.71 12.97
CA ARG A 572 -12.00 0.70 13.31
C ARG A 572 -12.54 1.08 14.68
N LEU A 573 -11.94 2.11 15.27
CA LEU A 573 -12.41 2.71 16.53
C LEU A 573 -13.87 3.16 16.42
N GLY A 574 -14.66 2.87 17.47
CA GLY A 574 -16.09 3.19 17.50
C GLY A 574 -16.97 2.21 16.72
N GLY A 575 -16.40 1.10 16.26
CA GLY A 575 -17.13 0.03 15.59
C GLY A 575 -17.76 -0.99 16.54
N SER A 576 -18.64 -1.83 15.98
CA SER A 576 -19.18 -3.05 16.61
C SER A 576 -18.41 -4.28 16.13
N ALA A 577 -18.57 -5.41 16.83
CA ALA A 577 -18.07 -6.69 16.34
C ALA A 577 -18.83 -7.08 15.05
N THR A 578 -18.14 -7.11 13.92
CA THR A 578 -18.74 -7.42 12.62
C THR A 578 -18.55 -8.90 12.25
N LEU A 579 -19.62 -9.56 11.83
CA LEU A 579 -19.51 -10.85 11.15
C LEU A 579 -19.28 -10.63 9.66
N LEU A 580 -18.10 -11.00 9.16
CA LEU A 580 -17.75 -10.89 7.76
C LEU A 580 -17.92 -12.25 7.07
N LYS A 581 -18.93 -12.39 6.21
CA LYS A 581 -19.18 -13.59 5.42
C LYS A 581 -18.61 -13.46 4.02
N VAL A 582 -17.70 -14.35 3.66
CA VAL A 582 -17.16 -14.49 2.31
C VAL A 582 -17.94 -15.59 1.61
N VAL A 583 -18.63 -15.29 0.52
CA VAL A 583 -19.49 -16.25 -0.18
C VAL A 583 -18.83 -16.73 -1.46
N VAL A 584 -18.53 -18.03 -1.53
CA VAL A 584 -17.88 -18.71 -2.64
C VAL A 584 -18.85 -19.71 -3.27
N ALA A 585 -19.10 -19.59 -4.57
CA ALA A 585 -19.90 -20.55 -5.32
C ALA A 585 -19.02 -21.67 -5.89
N GLN A 586 -19.20 -22.90 -5.40
CA GLN A 586 -18.44 -24.07 -5.87
C GLN A 586 -18.76 -24.40 -7.33
N GLY A 587 -17.77 -24.91 -8.04
CA GLY A 587 -17.88 -25.22 -9.46
C GLY A 587 -17.99 -24.00 -10.37
N THR A 588 -17.65 -22.81 -9.86
CA THR A 588 -17.65 -21.56 -10.63
C THR A 588 -16.27 -20.90 -10.66
N TYR A 589 -16.19 -19.75 -11.30
CA TYR A 589 -14.94 -18.99 -11.36
C TYR A 589 -14.53 -18.37 -10.01
N ASP A 590 -15.39 -18.38 -9.00
CA ASP A 590 -15.05 -17.94 -7.64
C ASP A 590 -13.90 -18.76 -7.05
N GLU A 591 -13.90 -20.09 -7.26
CA GLU A 591 -12.81 -20.96 -6.80
C GLU A 591 -11.46 -20.53 -7.37
N ARG A 592 -11.45 -20.16 -8.66
CA ARG A 592 -10.22 -19.63 -9.29
C ARG A 592 -9.76 -18.30 -8.69
N VAL A 593 -10.69 -17.44 -8.27
CA VAL A 593 -10.36 -16.20 -7.57
C VAL A 593 -9.75 -16.50 -6.20
N VAL A 594 -10.32 -17.46 -5.48
CA VAL A 594 -9.78 -17.94 -4.18
C VAL A 594 -8.36 -18.49 -4.36
N GLU A 595 -8.13 -19.40 -5.32
CA GLU A 595 -6.80 -19.93 -5.60
C GLU A 595 -5.77 -18.82 -5.87
N ILE A 596 -6.13 -17.84 -6.70
CA ILE A 596 -5.25 -16.71 -7.04
C ILE A 596 -4.96 -15.84 -5.81
N LEU A 597 -5.92 -15.64 -4.93
CA LEU A 597 -5.73 -14.86 -3.70
C LEU A 597 -4.79 -15.58 -2.75
N VAL A 598 -5.03 -16.87 -2.51
CA VAL A 598 -4.23 -17.69 -1.59
C VAL A 598 -2.79 -17.83 -2.09
N ASP A 599 -2.57 -18.06 -3.40
CA ASP A 599 -1.22 -18.06 -3.99
C ASP A 599 -0.45 -16.75 -3.73
N LYS A 600 -1.16 -15.65 -3.61
CA LYS A 600 -0.57 -14.33 -3.35
C LYS A 600 -0.36 -14.02 -1.88
N PHE A 601 -0.97 -14.75 -0.95
CA PHE A 601 -0.77 -14.54 0.49
C PHE A 601 0.63 -14.97 0.93
N GLY A 602 1.15 -16.10 0.47
CA GLY A 602 2.45 -16.63 0.85
C GLY A 602 3.60 -15.61 0.76
N PRO A 603 3.79 -14.89 -0.37
CA PRO A 603 4.79 -13.83 -0.45
C PRO A 603 4.56 -12.67 0.53
N ILE A 604 3.31 -12.32 0.86
CA ILE A 604 3.00 -11.28 1.83
C ILE A 604 3.40 -11.71 3.23
N GLU A 605 2.99 -12.91 3.66
CA GLU A 605 3.35 -13.50 4.95
C GLU A 605 4.87 -13.66 5.12
N SER A 606 5.56 -14.01 4.04
CA SER A 606 7.03 -14.11 4.05
C SER A 606 7.72 -12.75 4.21
N PHE A 607 7.13 -11.67 3.70
CA PHE A 607 7.70 -10.33 3.73
C PHE A 607 7.27 -9.53 4.97
N LEU A 608 6.01 -9.65 5.40
CA LEU A 608 5.44 -8.96 6.56
C LEU A 608 5.21 -9.94 7.73
N LYS A 609 5.06 -9.39 8.93
CA LYS A 609 4.41 -10.08 10.05
C LYS A 609 2.90 -9.97 9.87
N ALA A 610 2.38 -10.57 8.80
CA ALA A 610 1.01 -10.37 8.34
C ALA A 610 0.02 -11.24 9.14
N ASP A 611 -0.03 -11.06 10.46
CA ASP A 611 -0.98 -11.73 11.37
C ASP A 611 -2.46 -11.45 11.02
N GLU A 612 -2.73 -10.39 10.27
CA GLU A 612 -4.06 -10.09 9.71
C GLU A 612 -4.54 -11.15 8.71
N LEU A 613 -3.61 -11.83 8.04
CA LEU A 613 -3.88 -12.90 7.08
C LEU A 613 -3.76 -14.30 7.71
N ASP A 614 -3.34 -14.39 8.99
CA ASP A 614 -3.14 -15.67 9.67
C ASP A 614 -4.39 -16.54 9.61
N GLY A 615 -4.24 -17.72 9.05
CA GLY A 615 -5.32 -18.68 8.86
C GLY A 615 -6.41 -18.27 7.87
N LEU A 616 -6.33 -17.07 7.23
CA LEU A 616 -7.30 -16.66 6.21
C LEU A 616 -7.17 -17.50 4.95
N GLY A 617 -5.93 -17.82 4.54
CA GLY A 617 -5.67 -18.73 3.42
C GLY A 617 -6.32 -20.09 3.65
N ASP A 618 -6.15 -20.66 4.84
CA ASP A 618 -6.73 -21.94 5.22
C ASP A 618 -8.27 -21.89 5.24
N LYS A 619 -8.85 -20.83 5.81
CA LYS A 619 -10.30 -20.60 5.78
C LYS A 619 -10.84 -20.46 4.35
N LEU A 620 -10.12 -19.74 3.48
CA LEU A 620 -10.48 -19.56 2.06
C LEU A 620 -10.31 -20.84 1.24
N LEU A 621 -9.46 -21.76 1.66
CA LEU A 621 -9.30 -23.07 0.99
C LEU A 621 -10.27 -24.13 1.55
N GLY A 622 -11.06 -23.80 2.56
CA GLY A 622 -11.98 -24.75 3.20
C GLY A 622 -11.23 -25.90 3.89
N MET A 623 -10.06 -25.65 4.46
CA MET A 623 -9.13 -26.66 4.98
C MET A 623 -9.63 -27.41 6.23
N GLU A 624 -10.84 -27.16 6.68
CA GLU A 624 -11.51 -28.09 7.61
C GLU A 624 -11.85 -29.44 6.95
N ASP A 625 -11.75 -29.53 5.58
CA ASP A 625 -11.98 -30.76 4.78
C ASP A 625 -10.82 -31.02 3.79
N GLN A 626 -9.59 -31.04 4.29
CA GLN A 626 -8.32 -30.97 3.53
C GLN A 626 -8.02 -32.12 2.54
N GLY A 627 -8.73 -33.22 2.58
CA GLY A 627 -8.35 -34.41 1.78
C GLY A 627 -8.62 -34.28 0.27
N ALA A 628 -9.67 -33.63 -0.14
CA ALA A 628 -10.16 -33.65 -1.51
C ALA A 628 -9.64 -32.52 -2.40
N LEU A 629 -9.46 -31.32 -1.84
CA LEU A 629 -9.09 -30.13 -2.63
C LEU A 629 -7.60 -30.09 -2.96
N VAL A 630 -6.73 -30.45 -2.03
CA VAL A 630 -5.28 -30.54 -2.23
C VAL A 630 -4.97 -31.59 -3.30
N SER A 631 -5.66 -32.74 -3.27
CA SER A 631 -5.53 -33.78 -4.29
C SER A 631 -6.00 -33.31 -5.67
N SER A 632 -7.04 -32.48 -5.76
CA SER A 632 -7.52 -31.88 -7.01
C SER A 632 -6.56 -30.82 -7.58
N ILE A 633 -5.92 -30.05 -6.72
CA ILE A 633 -4.93 -29.02 -7.12
C ILE A 633 -3.64 -29.71 -7.62
N ILE A 634 -3.15 -30.71 -6.89
CA ILE A 634 -1.95 -31.46 -7.27
C ILE A 634 -2.19 -32.20 -8.58
N SER A 635 -3.33 -32.87 -8.77
CA SER A 635 -3.65 -33.56 -10.02
C SER A 635 -3.79 -32.64 -11.24
N LYS A 636 -4.17 -31.37 -11.03
CA LYS A 636 -4.24 -30.37 -12.12
C LYS A 636 -2.90 -29.72 -12.44
N LEU A 637 -1.95 -29.70 -11.49
CA LEU A 637 -0.58 -29.23 -11.70
C LEU A 637 0.32 -30.27 -12.39
N GLU A 638 -0.02 -31.56 -12.28
CA GLU A 638 0.70 -32.66 -12.96
C GLU A 638 0.28 -32.86 -14.43
N VAL A 639 -0.76 -32.17 -14.90
CA VAL A 639 -1.32 -32.31 -16.27
C VAL A 639 -1.01 -31.06 -17.12
N THR A 640 -0.27 -30.08 -16.61
CA THR A 640 0.27 -28.93 -17.37
C THR A 640 1.78 -28.97 -17.43
#